data_9d48958042d3068587ad0b44c917d3bc
#
_entry.id   9d48958042d3068587ad0b44c917d3bc
#
_cell.length_a   1.000
_cell.length_b   1.000
_cell.length_c   1.000
_cell.angle_alpha   90.00
_cell.angle_beta   90.00
_cell.angle_gamma   90.00
#
_symmetry.space_group_name_H-M   'P 1'
#
loop_
_entity.id
_entity.type
_entity.pdbx_description
1 polymer ?
#
loop_
_entity_poly.entity_id
_entity_poly.type
_entity_poly.pdbx_seq_one_letter_code
_entity_poly.pdbx_strand_id
1 'polypeptide(L)'
;MRTKVFLFTALVMNCLTGFSQKYLWNSQFGFADTETSAKSMAIDTDNNAYLTGNFTGAEMTIGNKEVTGTSMVMDAYVAKFTPNNQCVFASSIKSSSGSILVQSIAADASGNSFVAGNFESDAEITETLKIESDYKDFFIAKYDATGNPLWLKGTTSGIEPVIKSIAVNPNDGSFAITGAFTGNLNIEMNGGEHEISSGNSELAFFIAKYDNNANLIWAKTMSGNGTGTGNLISIDEKGDIYAVGTFSGTIQFETQSMTAASVENTDNFLVKYAADGSMVWARSLKGSKLDDINAMDVANHQVVIGGVIRSEDLAVDNAPGILMKTLDTTGTWNSMLIISFDTDGNYQWNYIAGSSNQPTDVKTIAIEKDGSIWNAGTTFGTYYFNPDAEDEAKQFPSKAKGGQDMYLMKLSSKGEVLIGHRVGDATKEGAMAMAVGNEGILYVADMVSTRSGATASPVNLFGDPITVPTIGTAYSVALLCYQQIYATPAVLPNAVPGTAFSQIINAENANGDAEFTLYCGTLPEGFTLNPTTGELSGTSTVTGSYPIVVCMKDADGNTGFAEYLLNVSTGTGLEDYRQEAVRVWGDHGAIEILTGTSSYRVMIFDLSGRLVKQEHLQGNERYSLENGIYTVVMEDSISGKQSVYKASVY
;
A
#
# COMPACT_ATOMS: atom_id res chain seq x y z
N MET A 1 -34.58 -55.08 24.45
CA MET A 1 -33.63 -54.25 23.68
C MET A 1 -34.14 -52.83 23.68
N ARG A 2 -33.56 -51.96 24.48
CA ARG A 2 -33.94 -50.54 24.51
C ARG A 2 -32.88 -49.76 23.72
N THR A 3 -33.27 -49.28 22.57
CA THR A 3 -32.46 -48.43 21.70
C THR A 3 -32.41 -47.03 22.33
N LYS A 4 -31.24 -46.60 22.80
CA LYS A 4 -30.98 -45.23 23.21
C LYS A 4 -30.78 -44.37 21.96
N VAL A 5 -31.76 -43.52 21.67
CA VAL A 5 -31.60 -42.42 20.70
C VAL A 5 -30.77 -41.34 21.37
N PHE A 6 -29.54 -41.14 20.92
CA PHE A 6 -28.76 -39.95 21.24
C PHE A 6 -29.27 -38.78 20.37
N LEU A 7 -29.94 -37.86 21.00
CA LEU A 7 -30.28 -36.57 20.38
C LEU A 7 -29.00 -35.74 20.37
N PHE A 8 -28.31 -35.67 19.24
CA PHE A 8 -27.31 -34.66 18.99
C PHE A 8 -28.08 -33.37 18.70
N THR A 9 -28.17 -32.48 19.71
CA THR A 9 -28.49 -31.08 19.48
C THR A 9 -27.31 -30.48 18.79
N ALA A 10 -27.32 -30.42 17.46
CA ALA A 10 -26.46 -29.57 16.69
C ALA A 10 -26.80 -28.13 17.11
N LEU A 11 -25.94 -27.55 17.91
CA LEU A 11 -25.90 -26.10 18.10
C LEU A 11 -25.47 -25.52 16.74
N VAL A 12 -26.47 -25.21 15.90
CA VAL A 12 -26.24 -24.40 14.72
C VAL A 12 -25.87 -23.04 15.29
N MET A 13 -24.57 -22.83 15.47
CA MET A 13 -24.01 -21.53 15.67
C MET A 13 -24.32 -20.78 14.36
N ASN A 14 -25.41 -20.00 14.37
CA ASN A 14 -25.60 -18.96 13.37
C ASN A 14 -24.37 -18.06 13.48
N CYS A 15 -23.38 -18.33 12.66
CA CYS A 15 -22.37 -17.36 12.32
C CYS A 15 -23.13 -16.29 11.52
N LEU A 16 -23.83 -15.42 12.25
CA LEU A 16 -24.18 -14.10 11.72
C LEU A 16 -22.84 -13.57 11.21
N THR A 17 -22.80 -13.21 9.96
CA THR A 17 -21.70 -12.51 9.33
C THR A 17 -21.43 -11.25 10.13
N GLY A 18 -20.70 -11.38 11.23
CA GLY A 18 -20.19 -10.28 12.01
C GLY A 18 -19.21 -9.55 11.12
N PHE A 19 -19.35 -8.25 11.02
CA PHE A 19 -18.47 -7.40 10.24
C PHE A 19 -17.15 -7.34 10.97
N SER A 20 -16.05 -7.51 10.25
CA SER A 20 -14.69 -7.48 10.81
C SER A 20 -14.21 -6.08 11.17
N GLN A 21 -15.05 -5.05 10.97
CA GLN A 21 -14.64 -3.66 11.07
C GLN A 21 -15.77 -2.80 11.61
N LYS A 22 -15.40 -1.93 12.54
CA LYS A 22 -16.30 -0.90 13.04
C LYS A 22 -16.25 0.29 12.09
N TYR A 23 -17.40 0.58 11.48
CA TYR A 23 -17.58 1.83 10.76
C TYR A 23 -17.49 3.01 11.73
N LEU A 24 -16.67 4.00 11.41
CA LEU A 24 -16.54 5.22 12.20
C LEU A 24 -17.36 6.36 11.61
N TRP A 25 -17.13 6.69 10.35
CA TRP A 25 -17.78 7.79 9.67
C TRP A 25 -17.62 7.75 8.14
N ASN A 26 -18.42 8.53 7.44
CA ASN A 26 -18.21 8.88 6.05
C ASN A 26 -18.25 10.39 5.82
N SER A 27 -17.60 10.83 4.77
CA SER A 27 -17.74 12.17 4.21
C SER A 27 -18.02 12.04 2.72
N GLN A 28 -19.11 12.64 2.27
CA GLN A 28 -19.49 12.60 0.87
C GLN A 28 -19.37 13.99 0.25
N PHE A 29 -18.85 14.04 -0.98
CA PHE A 29 -18.69 15.28 -1.72
C PHE A 29 -18.86 15.03 -3.22
N GLY A 30 -19.28 16.08 -3.94
CA GLY A 30 -19.67 16.08 -5.33
C GLY A 30 -20.97 16.85 -5.52
N PHE A 31 -21.29 17.29 -6.71
CA PHE A 31 -22.47 18.09 -7.00
C PHE A 31 -23.46 17.40 -7.92
N ALA A 32 -24.70 17.93 -7.92
CA ALA A 32 -25.83 17.39 -8.65
C ALA A 32 -25.62 17.30 -10.18
N ASP A 33 -24.77 18.11 -10.76
CA ASP A 33 -24.54 18.20 -12.21
C ASP A 33 -23.05 18.18 -12.58
N THR A 34 -22.16 17.74 -11.65
CA THR A 34 -20.72 17.71 -11.84
C THR A 34 -20.16 16.31 -11.66
N GLU A 35 -19.20 15.94 -12.52
CA GLU A 35 -18.46 14.70 -12.34
C GLU A 35 -17.36 14.92 -11.31
N THR A 36 -17.33 14.07 -10.27
CA THR A 36 -16.29 14.07 -9.26
C THR A 36 -15.76 12.65 -9.09
N SER A 37 -14.45 12.51 -9.10
CA SER A 37 -13.80 11.21 -8.94
C SER A 37 -12.71 11.28 -7.87
N ALA A 38 -12.50 10.21 -7.12
CA ALA A 38 -11.27 9.98 -6.36
C ALA A 38 -10.23 9.33 -7.29
N LYS A 39 -8.96 9.64 -7.10
CA LYS A 39 -7.88 9.06 -7.90
C LYS A 39 -6.83 8.35 -7.07
N SER A 40 -6.40 8.94 -5.97
CA SER A 40 -5.33 8.41 -5.13
C SER A 40 -5.48 8.91 -3.70
N MET A 41 -5.01 8.11 -2.77
CA MET A 41 -5.05 8.39 -1.34
C MET A 41 -3.67 8.09 -0.71
N ALA A 42 -3.32 8.88 0.29
CA ALA A 42 -2.17 8.65 1.17
C ALA A 42 -2.59 8.85 2.63
N ILE A 43 -1.74 8.42 3.54
CA ILE A 43 -1.94 8.56 4.98
C ILE A 43 -0.63 9.01 5.63
N ASP A 44 -0.72 9.86 6.66
CA ASP A 44 0.44 10.23 7.47
C ASP A 44 0.53 9.40 8.77
N THR A 45 1.58 9.61 9.54
CA THR A 45 1.83 8.88 10.81
C THR A 45 0.79 9.15 11.89
N ASP A 46 0.04 10.25 11.78
CA ASP A 46 -1.06 10.62 12.70
C ASP A 46 -2.42 10.08 12.21
N ASN A 47 -2.41 9.17 11.24
CA ASN A 47 -3.60 8.61 10.60
C ASN A 47 -4.49 9.63 9.87
N ASN A 48 -3.96 10.78 9.46
CA ASN A 48 -4.73 11.68 8.61
C ASN A 48 -4.73 11.17 7.17
N ALA A 49 -5.90 11.12 6.55
CA ALA A 49 -6.07 10.74 5.15
C ALA A 49 -5.91 11.94 4.22
N TYR A 50 -5.12 11.78 3.19
CA TYR A 50 -4.99 12.72 2.07
C TYR A 50 -5.64 12.11 0.85
N LEU A 51 -6.52 12.85 0.22
CA LEU A 51 -7.27 12.40 -0.94
C LEU A 51 -7.12 13.40 -2.08
N THR A 52 -6.92 12.90 -3.29
CA THR A 52 -6.95 13.70 -4.51
C THR A 52 -7.81 13.06 -5.57
N GLY A 53 -8.35 13.89 -6.44
CA GLY A 53 -9.15 13.47 -7.57
C GLY A 53 -9.49 14.63 -8.49
N ASN A 54 -10.35 14.36 -9.46
CA ASN A 54 -10.79 15.36 -10.42
C ASN A 54 -12.25 15.75 -10.21
N PHE A 55 -12.59 16.98 -10.59
CA PHE A 55 -13.95 17.47 -10.60
C PHE A 55 -14.19 18.45 -11.73
N THR A 56 -15.45 18.59 -12.13
CA THR A 56 -15.91 19.63 -13.06
C THR A 56 -16.86 20.57 -12.31
N GLY A 57 -16.87 21.85 -12.64
CA GLY A 57 -17.77 22.83 -12.02
C GLY A 57 -17.05 23.99 -11.37
N ALA A 58 -17.78 25.07 -11.12
CA ALA A 58 -17.23 26.31 -10.56
C ALA A 58 -16.88 26.20 -9.08
N GLU A 59 -17.60 25.35 -8.35
CA GLU A 59 -17.48 25.22 -6.91
C GLU A 59 -17.77 23.79 -6.48
N MET A 60 -17.10 23.32 -5.43
CA MET A 60 -17.36 22.05 -4.77
C MET A 60 -17.13 22.21 -3.26
N THR A 61 -17.95 21.53 -2.44
CA THR A 61 -17.74 21.49 -0.98
C THR A 61 -17.16 20.13 -0.60
N ILE A 62 -16.05 20.14 0.14
CA ILE A 62 -15.42 18.96 0.72
C ILE A 62 -15.41 19.12 2.24
N GLY A 63 -16.20 18.31 2.96
CA GLY A 63 -16.42 18.51 4.39
C GLY A 63 -17.07 19.89 4.65
N ASN A 64 -16.33 20.79 5.30
CA ASN A 64 -16.75 22.18 5.56
C ASN A 64 -15.92 23.21 4.77
N LYS A 65 -15.22 22.80 3.74
CA LYS A 65 -14.35 23.65 2.91
C LYS A 65 -14.95 23.82 1.52
N GLU A 66 -14.92 25.05 1.02
CA GLU A 66 -15.23 25.35 -0.37
C GLU A 66 -14.00 25.22 -1.25
N VAL A 67 -14.14 24.56 -2.37
CA VAL A 67 -13.13 24.39 -3.40
C VAL A 67 -13.64 25.00 -4.68
N THR A 68 -12.93 25.98 -5.23
CA THR A 68 -13.33 26.66 -6.47
C THR A 68 -12.67 26.01 -7.67
N GLY A 69 -13.41 25.83 -8.75
CA GLY A 69 -12.95 25.31 -10.02
C GLY A 69 -13.23 26.24 -11.19
N THR A 70 -12.89 25.75 -12.36
CA THR A 70 -13.15 26.40 -13.65
C THR A 70 -14.35 25.72 -14.29
N SER A 71 -15.46 26.40 -14.46
CA SER A 71 -16.77 25.81 -14.78
C SER A 71 -16.86 25.00 -16.07
N MET A 72 -15.83 25.01 -16.92
CA MET A 72 -15.88 24.38 -18.25
C MET A 72 -14.83 23.31 -18.52
N VAL A 73 -13.89 23.11 -17.60
CA VAL A 73 -12.79 22.13 -17.73
C VAL A 73 -12.71 21.27 -16.48
N MET A 74 -11.92 20.22 -16.55
CA MET A 74 -11.65 19.33 -15.42
C MET A 74 -10.52 19.90 -14.59
N ASP A 75 -10.79 20.16 -13.33
CA ASP A 75 -9.81 20.59 -12.33
C ASP A 75 -9.49 19.45 -11.35
N ALA A 76 -8.44 19.61 -10.55
CA ALA A 76 -8.09 18.69 -9.48
C ALA A 76 -8.39 19.26 -8.10
N TYR A 77 -8.71 18.39 -7.15
CA TYR A 77 -8.79 18.73 -5.75
C TYR A 77 -7.78 17.95 -4.91
N VAL A 78 -7.41 18.53 -3.77
CA VAL A 78 -6.58 17.94 -2.73
C VAL A 78 -7.26 18.22 -1.40
N ALA A 79 -7.46 17.19 -0.57
CA ALA A 79 -8.10 17.34 0.73
C ALA A 79 -7.41 16.48 1.79
N LYS A 80 -7.40 16.97 3.04
CA LYS A 80 -6.91 16.25 4.21
C LYS A 80 -8.02 16.09 5.24
N PHE A 81 -8.18 14.86 5.76
CA PHE A 81 -9.13 14.51 6.81
C PHE A 81 -8.41 13.88 7.99
N THR A 82 -8.83 14.26 9.21
CA THR A 82 -8.39 13.58 10.42
C THR A 82 -9.19 12.29 10.66
N PRO A 83 -8.70 11.38 11.53
CA PRO A 83 -9.46 10.18 11.94
C PRO A 83 -10.84 10.48 12.53
N ASN A 84 -11.10 11.73 12.98
CA ASN A 84 -12.37 12.17 13.53
C ASN A 84 -13.27 12.91 12.53
N ASN A 85 -13.12 12.67 11.22
CA ASN A 85 -13.91 13.29 10.15
C ASN A 85 -13.77 14.82 10.06
N GLN A 86 -12.69 15.39 10.54
CA GLN A 86 -12.46 16.82 10.36
C GLN A 86 -11.71 17.06 9.05
N CYS A 87 -12.31 17.78 8.12
CA CYS A 87 -11.59 18.29 6.95
C CYS A 87 -10.66 19.43 7.38
N VAL A 88 -9.35 19.15 7.40
CA VAL A 88 -8.31 20.12 7.81
C VAL A 88 -8.19 21.20 6.75
N PHE A 89 -8.01 20.77 5.49
CA PHE A 89 -8.00 21.65 4.34
C PHE A 89 -8.56 20.96 3.11
N ALA A 90 -9.03 21.76 2.17
CA ALA A 90 -9.28 21.36 0.80
C ALA A 90 -8.82 22.50 -0.13
N SER A 91 -8.18 22.16 -1.24
CA SER A 91 -7.61 23.08 -2.21
C SER A 91 -7.84 22.55 -3.62
N SER A 92 -7.84 23.43 -4.63
CA SER A 92 -7.87 23.05 -6.04
C SER A 92 -6.55 23.35 -6.74
N ILE A 93 -6.28 22.56 -7.77
CA ILE A 93 -5.30 22.88 -8.82
C ILE A 93 -6.11 23.07 -10.09
N LYS A 94 -6.07 24.26 -10.65
CA LYS A 94 -6.95 24.69 -11.75
C LYS A 94 -6.19 24.98 -13.02
N SER A 95 -6.89 24.92 -14.15
CA SER A 95 -6.43 25.49 -15.41
C SER A 95 -7.38 26.56 -15.93
N SER A 96 -6.85 27.58 -16.55
CA SER A 96 -7.66 28.64 -17.15
C SER A 96 -8.40 28.21 -18.42
N SER A 97 -7.88 27.24 -19.16
CA SER A 97 -8.39 26.83 -20.48
C SER A 97 -8.22 25.34 -20.82
N GLY A 98 -7.34 24.63 -20.13
CA GLY A 98 -7.09 23.21 -20.32
C GLY A 98 -7.60 22.35 -19.16
N SER A 99 -7.36 21.07 -19.19
CA SER A 99 -7.73 20.12 -18.13
C SER A 99 -6.55 19.83 -17.21
N ILE A 100 -6.83 19.67 -15.93
CA ILE A 100 -5.93 19.10 -14.92
C ILE A 100 -6.33 17.64 -14.69
N LEU A 101 -5.42 16.71 -14.88
CA LEU A 101 -5.62 15.29 -14.65
C LEU A 101 -4.68 14.81 -13.55
N VAL A 102 -5.15 14.87 -12.30
CA VAL A 102 -4.36 14.37 -11.16
C VAL A 102 -4.19 12.86 -11.26
N GLN A 103 -3.04 12.35 -10.87
CA GLN A 103 -2.70 10.93 -10.97
C GLN A 103 -2.45 10.28 -9.61
N SER A 104 -1.72 10.97 -8.72
CA SER A 104 -1.25 10.36 -7.48
C SER A 104 -1.00 11.40 -6.40
N ILE A 105 -1.14 10.99 -5.14
CA ILE A 105 -0.79 11.75 -3.94
C ILE A 105 0.04 10.88 -3.01
N ALA A 106 1.02 11.49 -2.34
CA ALA A 106 1.81 10.87 -1.28
C ALA A 106 1.96 11.86 -0.12
N ALA A 107 2.24 11.36 1.09
CA ALA A 107 2.44 12.18 2.28
C ALA A 107 3.75 11.79 2.98
N ASP A 108 4.44 12.77 3.59
CA ASP A 108 5.60 12.52 4.44
C ASP A 108 5.21 12.45 5.93
N ALA A 109 6.14 12.03 6.79
CA ALA A 109 5.91 11.92 8.24
C ALA A 109 5.68 13.27 8.92
N SER A 110 6.00 14.38 8.28
CA SER A 110 5.71 15.75 8.77
C SER A 110 4.30 16.20 8.39
N GLY A 111 3.54 15.39 7.70
CA GLY A 111 2.19 15.70 7.24
C GLY A 111 2.14 16.59 5.99
N ASN A 112 3.27 16.79 5.29
CA ASN A 112 3.23 17.44 3.98
C ASN A 112 2.69 16.46 2.93
N SER A 113 1.97 16.98 1.94
CA SER A 113 1.47 16.19 0.82
C SER A 113 2.08 16.63 -0.51
N PHE A 114 2.31 15.65 -1.37
CA PHE A 114 2.85 15.81 -2.71
C PHE A 114 1.85 15.25 -3.70
N VAL A 115 1.42 16.06 -4.64
CA VAL A 115 0.40 15.73 -5.64
C VAL A 115 0.99 15.82 -7.01
N ALA A 116 0.85 14.76 -7.79
CA ALA A 116 1.35 14.67 -9.15
C ALA A 116 0.21 14.52 -10.16
N GLY A 117 0.34 15.19 -11.30
CA GLY A 117 -0.65 15.11 -12.37
C GLY A 117 -0.14 15.71 -13.68
N ASN A 118 -1.03 15.70 -14.66
CA ASN A 118 -0.79 16.25 -15.98
C ASN A 118 -1.71 17.44 -16.21
N PHE A 119 -1.24 18.42 -16.98
CA PHE A 119 -2.02 19.59 -17.32
C PHE A 119 -1.96 19.92 -18.81
N GLU A 120 -2.98 20.60 -19.28
CA GLU A 120 -3.06 21.18 -20.62
C GLU A 120 -3.10 22.71 -20.45
N SER A 121 -2.26 23.44 -21.12
CA SER A 121 -2.12 24.90 -21.07
C SER A 121 -1.47 25.44 -19.79
N ASP A 122 -2.08 25.30 -18.63
CA ASP A 122 -1.58 25.83 -17.37
C ASP A 122 -2.05 24.98 -16.17
N ALA A 123 -1.29 25.11 -15.08
CA ALA A 123 -1.67 24.61 -13.78
C ALA A 123 -1.46 25.71 -12.74
N GLU A 124 -2.50 26.03 -11.97
CA GLU A 124 -2.50 27.13 -10.99
C GLU A 124 -3.09 26.68 -9.66
N ILE A 125 -2.40 27.01 -8.56
CA ILE A 125 -2.91 26.90 -7.20
C ILE A 125 -3.25 28.29 -6.66
N THR A 126 -2.34 29.24 -6.88
CA THR A 126 -2.50 30.66 -6.53
C THR A 126 -1.92 31.53 -7.66
N GLU A 127 -2.21 32.82 -7.68
CA GLU A 127 -1.65 33.76 -8.66
C GLU A 127 -0.11 33.70 -8.76
N THR A 128 0.58 33.33 -7.68
CA THR A 128 2.05 33.24 -7.62
C THR A 128 2.59 31.83 -7.82
N LEU A 129 1.75 30.80 -7.73
CA LEU A 129 2.08 29.41 -7.97
C LEU A 129 1.33 28.92 -9.21
N LYS A 130 1.95 29.17 -10.36
CA LYS A 130 1.42 28.86 -11.68
C LYS A 130 2.52 28.35 -12.61
N ILE A 131 2.18 27.39 -13.45
CA ILE A 131 3.01 26.89 -14.55
C ILE A 131 2.19 27.05 -15.84
N GLU A 132 2.84 27.49 -16.91
CA GLU A 132 2.23 27.60 -18.24
C GLU A 132 3.03 26.81 -19.27
N SER A 133 2.36 26.13 -20.18
CA SER A 133 2.96 25.41 -21.31
C SER A 133 2.03 25.48 -22.52
N ASP A 134 2.62 25.54 -23.70
CA ASP A 134 1.85 25.44 -24.97
C ASP A 134 1.42 24.01 -25.28
N TYR A 135 1.85 23.04 -24.50
CA TYR A 135 1.65 21.61 -24.68
C TYR A 135 1.17 20.95 -23.40
N LYS A 136 0.77 19.68 -23.52
CA LYS A 136 0.53 18.84 -22.32
C LYS A 136 1.85 18.57 -21.63
N ASP A 137 1.88 18.76 -20.33
CA ASP A 137 3.03 18.53 -19.49
C ASP A 137 2.58 17.97 -18.12
N PHE A 138 3.52 17.65 -17.25
CA PHE A 138 3.18 17.23 -15.91
C PHE A 138 3.57 18.27 -14.85
N PHE A 139 2.89 18.19 -13.72
CA PHE A 139 3.15 19.00 -12.55
C PHE A 139 3.30 18.15 -11.27
N ILE A 140 3.98 18.72 -10.29
CA ILE A 140 4.02 18.27 -8.91
C ILE A 140 3.75 19.48 -8.04
N ALA A 141 2.81 19.34 -7.09
CA ALA A 141 2.49 20.36 -6.10
C ALA A 141 2.80 19.84 -4.71
N LYS A 142 3.35 20.66 -3.84
CA LYS A 142 3.58 20.36 -2.43
C LYS A 142 2.79 21.29 -1.53
N TYR A 143 2.14 20.72 -0.53
CA TYR A 143 1.41 21.43 0.52
C TYR A 143 1.99 21.06 1.89
N ASP A 144 1.96 22.01 2.82
CA ASP A 144 2.29 21.72 4.22
C ASP A 144 1.13 20.98 4.94
N ALA A 145 1.37 20.58 6.19
CA ALA A 145 0.40 19.82 7.00
C ALA A 145 -0.94 20.55 7.22
N THR A 146 -0.97 21.87 7.03
CA THR A 146 -2.16 22.73 7.20
C THR A 146 -2.84 23.09 5.88
N GLY A 147 -2.25 22.68 4.74
CA GLY A 147 -2.78 22.90 3.40
C GLY A 147 -2.27 24.17 2.71
N ASN A 148 -1.26 24.84 3.24
CA ASN A 148 -0.62 25.94 2.51
C ASN A 148 0.21 25.35 1.37
N PRO A 149 0.03 25.81 0.12
CA PRO A 149 0.87 25.36 -0.97
C PRO A 149 2.27 25.95 -0.82
N LEU A 150 3.28 25.06 -0.82
CA LEU A 150 4.68 25.45 -0.66
C LEU A 150 5.35 25.75 -2.01
N TRP A 151 5.08 24.91 -2.99
CA TRP A 151 5.57 25.08 -4.35
C TRP A 151 4.73 24.27 -5.36
N LEU A 152 4.76 24.72 -6.62
CA LEU A 152 4.24 24.07 -7.79
C LEU A 152 5.36 24.00 -8.83
N LYS A 153 5.73 22.81 -9.26
CA LYS A 153 6.82 22.54 -10.20
C LYS A 153 6.33 21.63 -11.32
N GLY A 154 7.00 21.65 -12.45
CA GLY A 154 6.65 20.80 -13.57
C GLY A 154 7.57 20.99 -14.75
N THR A 155 7.31 20.28 -15.82
CA THR A 155 7.99 20.43 -17.10
C THR A 155 7.23 21.37 -18.01
N THR A 156 7.96 21.96 -18.98
CA THR A 156 7.41 22.76 -20.10
C THR A 156 8.14 22.32 -21.37
N SER A 157 8.01 21.04 -21.68
CA SER A 157 8.94 20.32 -22.55
C SER A 157 8.60 20.36 -24.04
N GLY A 158 7.34 20.57 -24.38
CA GLY A 158 6.86 20.49 -25.75
C GLY A 158 6.80 19.08 -26.37
N ILE A 159 7.04 18.03 -25.56
CA ILE A 159 7.02 16.62 -25.99
C ILE A 159 5.93 15.79 -25.32
N GLU A 160 5.05 16.42 -24.58
CA GLU A 160 3.90 15.81 -23.90
C GLU A 160 4.25 14.61 -22.98
N PRO A 161 5.20 14.76 -22.04
CA PRO A 161 5.51 13.69 -21.08
C PRO A 161 4.33 13.47 -20.15
N VAL A 162 4.15 12.23 -19.69
CA VAL A 162 3.04 11.86 -18.82
C VAL A 162 3.58 11.33 -17.51
N ILE A 163 3.21 11.95 -16.37
CA ILE A 163 3.42 11.38 -15.04
C ILE A 163 2.24 10.45 -14.69
N LYS A 164 2.53 9.34 -14.04
CA LYS A 164 1.54 8.34 -13.62
C LYS A 164 1.47 8.15 -12.12
N SER A 165 2.59 8.26 -11.41
CA SER A 165 2.63 7.99 -9.98
C SER A 165 3.76 8.76 -9.30
N ILE A 166 3.56 9.09 -8.01
CA ILE A 166 4.53 9.68 -7.10
C ILE A 166 4.56 8.88 -5.80
N ALA A 167 5.76 8.67 -5.25
CA ALA A 167 5.97 8.12 -3.91
C ALA A 167 6.94 9.02 -3.13
N VAL A 168 6.75 9.11 -1.82
CA VAL A 168 7.56 9.95 -0.92
C VAL A 168 8.22 9.07 0.13
N ASN A 169 9.49 9.29 0.35
CA ASN A 169 10.19 8.73 1.51
C ASN A 169 9.70 9.46 2.78
N PRO A 170 9.01 8.77 3.69
CA PRO A 170 8.43 9.44 4.86
C PRO A 170 9.50 10.03 5.80
N ASN A 171 10.74 9.53 5.77
CA ASN A 171 11.79 9.93 6.70
C ASN A 171 12.44 11.28 6.35
N ASP A 172 12.63 11.57 5.07
CA ASP A 172 13.38 12.76 4.61
C ASP A 172 12.59 13.65 3.64
N GLY A 173 11.38 13.22 3.22
CA GLY A 173 10.54 13.93 2.26
C GLY A 173 11.10 13.93 0.84
N SER A 174 12.15 13.17 0.55
CA SER A 174 12.58 12.92 -0.84
C SER A 174 11.49 12.13 -1.55
N PHE A 175 11.33 12.35 -2.84
CA PHE A 175 10.26 11.71 -3.58
C PHE A 175 10.75 11.17 -4.93
N ALA A 176 10.03 10.21 -5.44
CA ALA A 176 10.26 9.66 -6.76
C ALA A 176 8.98 9.68 -7.60
N ILE A 177 9.15 9.84 -8.90
CA ILE A 177 8.08 9.87 -9.89
C ILE A 177 8.35 8.88 -11.01
N THR A 178 7.29 8.42 -11.64
CA THR A 178 7.37 7.57 -12.84
C THR A 178 6.33 7.92 -13.87
N GLY A 179 6.59 7.57 -15.12
CA GLY A 179 5.70 7.84 -16.23
C GLY A 179 6.29 7.42 -17.57
N ALA A 180 5.95 8.17 -18.63
CA ALA A 180 6.43 7.94 -19.97
C ALA A 180 6.68 9.25 -20.73
N PHE A 181 7.58 9.20 -21.71
CA PHE A 181 7.90 10.33 -22.58
C PHE A 181 8.39 9.86 -23.95
N THR A 182 8.44 10.79 -24.89
CA THR A 182 9.02 10.59 -26.23
C THR A 182 10.13 11.61 -26.47
N GLY A 183 11.11 11.28 -27.29
CA GLY A 183 12.20 12.21 -27.62
C GLY A 183 13.16 12.49 -26.45
N ASN A 184 13.47 13.76 -26.25
CA ASN A 184 14.38 14.22 -25.20
C ASN A 184 13.61 15.05 -24.18
N LEU A 185 13.65 14.66 -22.92
CA LEU A 185 12.96 15.30 -21.82
C LEU A 185 13.99 15.92 -20.85
N ASN A 186 13.93 17.25 -20.67
CA ASN A 186 14.58 17.87 -19.51
C ASN A 186 13.72 17.62 -18.26
N ILE A 187 14.23 16.80 -17.34
CA ILE A 187 13.50 16.39 -16.14
C ILE A 187 13.86 17.23 -14.91
N GLU A 188 14.77 18.20 -15.04
CA GLU A 188 15.11 19.13 -13.97
C GLU A 188 14.01 20.21 -13.84
N MET A 189 13.46 20.38 -12.64
CA MET A 189 12.33 21.29 -12.38
C MET A 189 12.73 22.61 -11.69
N ASN A 190 13.99 22.77 -11.29
CA ASN A 190 14.49 23.97 -10.59
C ASN A 190 15.37 24.88 -11.47
N GLY A 191 15.17 24.83 -12.80
CA GLY A 191 15.85 25.71 -13.75
C GLY A 191 17.25 25.24 -14.17
N GLY A 192 17.59 23.98 -13.88
CA GLY A 192 18.78 23.29 -14.41
C GLY A 192 18.51 22.59 -15.74
N GLU A 193 19.51 21.87 -16.23
CA GLU A 193 19.40 21.01 -17.40
C GLU A 193 19.86 19.59 -17.06
N HIS A 194 18.94 18.66 -17.11
CA HIS A 194 19.21 17.22 -17.07
C HIS A 194 18.30 16.51 -18.05
N GLU A 195 18.86 16.20 -19.21
CA GLU A 195 18.14 15.58 -20.30
C GLU A 195 18.20 14.05 -20.21
N ILE A 196 17.04 13.40 -20.28
CA ILE A 196 16.89 11.96 -20.54
C ILE A 196 16.33 11.76 -21.93
N SER A 197 16.75 10.69 -22.63
CA SER A 197 16.36 10.44 -24.01
C SER A 197 15.64 9.10 -24.16
N SER A 198 14.53 9.08 -24.89
CA SER A 198 13.85 7.83 -25.28
C SER A 198 14.65 7.00 -26.30
N GLY A 199 15.73 7.55 -26.85
CA GLY A 199 16.56 6.88 -27.86
C GLY A 199 15.76 6.50 -29.12
N ASN A 200 15.69 5.20 -29.40
CA ASN A 200 14.93 4.66 -30.53
C ASN A 200 13.49 4.23 -30.15
N SER A 201 13.10 4.40 -28.91
CA SER A 201 11.76 4.04 -28.44
C SER A 201 10.74 5.12 -28.81
N GLU A 202 9.59 4.72 -29.31
CA GLU A 202 8.47 5.64 -29.59
C GLU A 202 7.83 6.15 -28.29
N LEU A 203 7.97 5.39 -27.18
CA LEU A 203 7.50 5.75 -25.84
C LEU A 203 8.41 5.09 -24.82
N ALA A 204 9.08 5.86 -23.99
CA ALA A 204 10.01 5.35 -23.00
C ALA A 204 9.53 5.59 -21.57
N PHE A 205 9.65 4.57 -20.73
CA PHE A 205 9.56 4.65 -19.28
C PHE A 205 10.60 5.64 -18.74
N PHE A 206 10.21 6.40 -17.71
CA PHE A 206 11.16 7.12 -16.87
C PHE A 206 10.86 6.94 -15.39
N ILE A 207 11.91 7.08 -14.59
CA ILE A 207 11.87 7.20 -13.15
C ILE A 207 12.86 8.29 -12.73
N ALA A 208 12.45 9.16 -11.81
CA ALA A 208 13.31 10.22 -11.30
C ALA A 208 13.11 10.42 -9.81
N LYS A 209 14.20 10.62 -9.07
CA LYS A 209 14.21 10.91 -7.64
C LYS A 209 14.64 12.35 -7.40
N TYR A 210 13.94 13.00 -6.50
CA TYR A 210 14.17 14.38 -6.09
C TYR A 210 14.29 14.49 -4.58
N ASP A 211 14.98 15.53 -4.13
CA ASP A 211 14.93 15.91 -2.73
C ASP A 211 13.59 16.60 -2.37
N ASN A 212 13.41 16.91 -1.10
CA ASN A 212 12.20 17.54 -0.55
C ASN A 212 11.89 18.93 -1.17
N ASN A 213 12.84 19.57 -1.84
CA ASN A 213 12.71 20.87 -2.52
C ASN A 213 12.59 20.75 -4.05
N ALA A 214 12.37 19.53 -4.56
CA ALA A 214 12.32 19.20 -5.97
C ALA A 214 13.63 19.44 -6.75
N ASN A 215 14.81 19.39 -6.09
CA ASN A 215 16.08 19.29 -6.79
C ASN A 215 16.29 17.83 -7.22
N LEU A 216 16.66 17.63 -8.47
CA LEU A 216 16.91 16.30 -9.03
C LEU A 216 18.10 15.63 -8.35
N ILE A 217 17.93 14.41 -7.84
CA ILE A 217 19.02 13.58 -7.32
C ILE A 217 19.54 12.67 -8.43
N TRP A 218 18.65 11.93 -9.11
CA TRP A 218 18.96 11.12 -10.26
C TRP A 218 17.71 10.86 -11.12
N ALA A 219 17.92 10.56 -12.39
CA ALA A 219 16.88 10.10 -13.31
C ALA A 219 17.38 8.92 -14.14
N LYS A 220 16.48 8.00 -14.47
CA LYS A 220 16.73 6.80 -15.27
C LYS A 220 15.63 6.63 -16.31
N THR A 221 15.98 6.01 -17.40
CA THR A 221 15.06 5.57 -18.45
C THR A 221 15.48 4.20 -18.96
N MET A 222 14.64 3.58 -19.74
CA MET A 222 14.97 2.34 -20.47
C MET A 222 15.63 2.64 -21.80
N SER A 223 16.26 1.62 -22.36
CA SER A 223 16.72 1.61 -23.76
C SER A 223 16.12 0.41 -24.51
N GLY A 224 16.44 0.27 -25.80
CA GLY A 224 15.93 -0.79 -26.66
C GLY A 224 15.11 -0.27 -27.82
N ASN A 225 14.38 -1.16 -28.50
CA ASN A 225 13.47 -0.83 -29.61
C ASN A 225 11.98 -1.06 -29.25
N GLY A 226 11.71 -1.43 -28.00
CA GLY A 226 10.37 -1.59 -27.46
C GLY A 226 9.82 -0.26 -26.91
N THR A 227 8.58 -0.28 -26.50
CA THR A 227 7.93 0.82 -25.75
C THR A 227 7.82 0.48 -24.27
N GLY A 228 7.74 1.48 -23.40
CA GLY A 228 7.54 1.27 -21.97
C GLY A 228 6.91 2.45 -21.28
N THR A 229 6.07 2.17 -20.29
CA THR A 229 5.40 3.17 -19.45
C THR A 229 5.53 2.76 -17.99
N GLY A 230 5.97 3.65 -17.11
CA GLY A 230 5.89 3.47 -15.67
C GLY A 230 4.50 3.85 -15.18
N ASN A 231 3.81 2.92 -14.52
CA ASN A 231 2.43 3.13 -14.08
C ASN A 231 2.33 3.41 -12.58
N LEU A 232 3.12 2.70 -11.76
CA LEU A 232 3.09 2.79 -10.30
C LEU A 232 4.51 2.89 -9.76
N ILE A 233 4.66 3.58 -8.64
CA ILE A 233 5.92 3.71 -7.92
C ILE A 233 5.68 3.61 -6.42
N SER A 234 6.59 2.97 -5.68
CA SER A 234 6.60 2.91 -4.22
C SER A 234 8.04 3.00 -3.70
N ILE A 235 8.20 3.46 -2.46
CA ILE A 235 9.49 3.61 -1.78
C ILE A 235 9.41 2.83 -0.48
N ASP A 236 10.39 1.95 -0.22
CA ASP A 236 10.48 1.23 1.04
C ASP A 236 11.16 2.05 2.15
N GLU A 237 11.18 1.51 3.36
CA GLU A 237 11.78 2.15 4.54
C GLU A 237 13.28 2.45 4.40
N LYS A 238 13.98 1.77 3.49
CA LYS A 238 15.40 1.99 3.19
C LYS A 238 15.61 3.11 2.16
N GLY A 239 14.52 3.59 1.55
CA GLY A 239 14.54 4.54 0.45
C GLY A 239 14.81 3.90 -0.91
N ASP A 240 14.75 2.55 -1.01
CA ASP A 240 14.79 1.83 -2.28
C ASP A 240 13.47 2.02 -3.01
N ILE A 241 13.53 2.12 -4.33
CA ILE A 241 12.39 2.52 -5.16
C ILE A 241 11.97 1.36 -6.06
N TYR A 242 10.69 1.08 -6.08
CA TYR A 242 10.07 0.04 -6.89
C TYR A 242 9.13 0.68 -7.90
N ALA A 243 9.22 0.29 -9.16
CA ALA A 243 8.31 0.75 -10.20
C ALA A 243 7.72 -0.42 -10.98
N VAL A 244 6.43 -0.35 -11.23
CA VAL A 244 5.69 -1.26 -12.12
C VAL A 244 5.26 -0.50 -13.36
N GLY A 245 5.35 -1.16 -14.50
CA GLY A 245 4.89 -0.60 -15.75
C GLY A 245 4.60 -1.64 -16.79
N THR A 246 4.24 -1.16 -17.99
CA THR A 246 3.98 -2.00 -19.15
C THR A 246 5.06 -1.80 -20.21
N PHE A 247 5.31 -2.84 -21.01
CA PHE A 247 6.26 -2.75 -22.12
C PHE A 247 5.83 -3.61 -23.31
N SER A 248 6.29 -3.23 -24.49
CA SER A 248 6.20 -4.03 -25.71
C SER A 248 7.59 -4.20 -26.35
N GLY A 249 7.74 -5.15 -27.27
CA GLY A 249 8.99 -5.39 -27.95
C GLY A 249 10.13 -5.79 -26.99
N THR A 250 11.33 -5.27 -27.20
CA THR A 250 12.49 -5.52 -26.34
C THR A 250 12.92 -4.21 -25.69
N ILE A 251 12.92 -4.22 -24.34
CA ILE A 251 13.41 -3.13 -23.51
C ILE A 251 14.61 -3.58 -22.69
N GLN A 252 15.41 -2.61 -22.26
CA GLN A 252 16.59 -2.86 -21.45
C GLN A 252 16.69 -1.83 -20.32
N PHE A 253 16.81 -2.33 -19.10
CA PHE A 253 17.16 -1.58 -17.91
C PHE A 253 18.63 -1.82 -17.60
N GLU A 254 19.49 -0.81 -17.80
CA GLU A 254 20.94 -0.92 -17.59
C GLU A 254 21.55 -2.23 -18.17
N THR A 255 21.69 -3.26 -17.34
CA THR A 255 22.31 -4.55 -17.72
C THR A 255 21.31 -5.67 -18.02
N GLN A 256 20.00 -5.48 -17.72
CA GLN A 256 18.99 -6.52 -17.86
C GLN A 256 18.03 -6.20 -19.01
N SER A 257 17.92 -7.13 -19.96
CA SER A 257 17.00 -7.03 -21.11
C SER A 257 15.78 -7.89 -20.92
N MET A 258 14.62 -7.40 -21.39
CA MET A 258 13.34 -8.10 -21.39
C MET A 258 12.70 -8.01 -22.77
N THR A 259 12.12 -9.11 -23.22
CA THR A 259 11.35 -9.17 -24.49
C THR A 259 9.94 -9.60 -24.19
N ALA A 260 8.96 -8.86 -24.67
CA ALA A 260 7.53 -9.16 -24.51
C ALA A 260 7.16 -10.51 -25.17
N ALA A 261 6.16 -11.19 -24.60
CA ALA A 261 5.71 -12.48 -25.11
C ALA A 261 5.04 -12.37 -26.49
N SER A 262 4.41 -11.24 -26.78
CA SER A 262 3.69 -10.96 -28.02
C SER A 262 4.09 -9.60 -28.59
N VAL A 263 4.06 -9.47 -29.91
CA VAL A 263 4.22 -8.18 -30.59
C VAL A 263 2.92 -7.35 -30.62
N GLU A 264 1.79 -7.99 -30.32
CA GLU A 264 0.46 -7.38 -30.39
C GLU A 264 -0.02 -6.86 -29.04
N ASN A 265 0.56 -7.36 -27.93
CA ASN A 265 0.17 -7.01 -26.56
C ASN A 265 1.36 -6.45 -25.79
N THR A 266 1.07 -5.70 -24.73
CA THR A 266 2.04 -5.30 -23.74
C THR A 266 2.09 -6.30 -22.60
N ASP A 267 3.29 -6.52 -22.07
CA ASP A 267 3.53 -7.24 -20.83
C ASP A 267 3.87 -6.28 -19.70
N ASN A 268 3.99 -6.79 -18.48
CA ASN A 268 4.34 -5.96 -17.33
C ASN A 268 5.79 -6.19 -16.90
N PHE A 269 6.42 -5.12 -16.38
CA PHE A 269 7.69 -5.18 -15.68
C PHE A 269 7.54 -4.70 -14.25
N LEU A 270 8.39 -5.20 -13.37
CA LEU A 270 8.62 -4.70 -12.02
C LEU A 270 10.14 -4.50 -11.86
N VAL A 271 10.57 -3.30 -11.49
CA VAL A 271 12.00 -2.95 -11.35
C VAL A 271 12.27 -2.32 -10.00
N LYS A 272 13.41 -2.66 -9.39
CA LYS A 272 13.92 -2.06 -8.16
C LYS A 272 15.21 -1.29 -8.42
N TYR A 273 15.23 -0.06 -7.91
CA TYR A 273 16.43 0.77 -7.80
C TYR A 273 16.75 1.00 -6.33
N ALA A 274 18.02 0.96 -5.98
CA ALA A 274 18.47 1.39 -4.67
C ALA A 274 18.29 2.91 -4.49
N ALA A 275 18.37 3.38 -3.26
CA ALA A 275 18.20 4.80 -2.94
C ALA A 275 19.15 5.74 -3.72
N ASP A 276 20.33 5.24 -4.12
CA ASP A 276 21.35 5.97 -4.91
C ASP A 276 21.12 5.93 -6.43
N GLY A 277 20.08 5.22 -6.90
CA GLY A 277 19.73 5.08 -8.31
C GLY A 277 20.42 3.93 -9.03
N SER A 278 21.19 3.07 -8.35
CA SER A 278 21.69 1.84 -8.93
C SER A 278 20.57 0.80 -9.10
N MET A 279 20.47 0.16 -10.26
CA MET A 279 19.49 -0.88 -10.50
C MET A 279 19.85 -2.14 -9.71
N VAL A 280 18.92 -2.66 -8.91
CA VAL A 280 19.12 -3.87 -8.11
C VAL A 280 18.65 -5.10 -8.88
N TRP A 281 17.42 -5.10 -9.37
CA TRP A 281 16.86 -6.17 -10.19
C TRP A 281 15.65 -5.65 -11.01
N ALA A 282 15.29 -6.43 -12.04
CA ALA A 282 14.05 -6.26 -12.77
C ALA A 282 13.40 -7.62 -13.03
N ARG A 283 12.06 -7.65 -13.11
CA ARG A 283 11.24 -8.84 -13.37
C ARG A 283 10.27 -8.56 -14.49
N SER A 284 10.00 -9.56 -15.31
CA SER A 284 8.95 -9.52 -16.32
C SER A 284 7.80 -10.45 -15.94
N LEU A 285 6.58 -9.95 -16.16
CA LEU A 285 5.34 -10.70 -16.05
C LEU A 285 4.76 -10.76 -17.46
N LYS A 286 4.78 -11.94 -18.07
CA LYS A 286 4.48 -12.12 -19.50
C LYS A 286 3.34 -13.10 -19.71
N GLY A 287 2.38 -12.71 -20.53
CA GLY A 287 1.21 -13.53 -20.87
C GLY A 287 0.80 -13.41 -22.33
N SER A 288 -0.08 -14.28 -22.77
CA SER A 288 -0.60 -14.28 -24.14
C SER A 288 -1.64 -13.20 -24.41
N LYS A 289 -2.16 -12.55 -23.38
CA LYS A 289 -3.14 -11.45 -23.47
C LYS A 289 -2.67 -10.26 -22.65
N LEU A 290 -3.43 -9.16 -22.75
CA LEU A 290 -3.18 -7.96 -21.97
C LEU A 290 -3.59 -8.17 -20.51
N ASP A 291 -2.61 -8.27 -19.64
CA ASP A 291 -2.75 -8.33 -18.19
C ASP A 291 -2.29 -6.98 -17.60
N ASP A 292 -3.11 -6.38 -16.75
CA ASP A 292 -2.84 -5.03 -16.22
C ASP A 292 -2.55 -5.07 -14.72
N ILE A 293 -1.51 -4.38 -14.28
CA ILE A 293 -1.21 -4.13 -12.86
C ILE A 293 -1.63 -2.70 -12.52
N ASN A 294 -2.58 -2.58 -11.59
CA ASN A 294 -3.25 -1.32 -11.23
C ASN A 294 -2.93 -0.84 -9.82
N ALA A 295 -2.36 -1.70 -8.99
CA ALA A 295 -2.04 -1.42 -7.60
C ALA A 295 -0.70 -2.01 -7.21
N MET A 296 0.03 -1.34 -6.35
CA MET A 296 1.29 -1.78 -5.75
C MET A 296 1.46 -1.14 -4.38
N ASP A 297 1.95 -1.92 -3.43
CA ASP A 297 2.47 -1.43 -2.17
C ASP A 297 3.73 -2.21 -1.76
N VAL A 298 4.61 -1.57 -1.00
CA VAL A 298 5.89 -2.12 -0.55
C VAL A 298 6.08 -1.81 0.93
N ALA A 299 5.97 -2.82 1.75
CA ALA A 299 6.21 -2.73 3.20
C ALA A 299 6.58 -4.11 3.76
N ASN A 300 7.13 -4.16 4.97
CA ASN A 300 7.40 -5.40 5.69
C ASN A 300 8.17 -6.46 4.87
N HIS A 301 9.16 -6.03 4.09
CA HIS A 301 9.94 -6.88 3.19
C HIS A 301 9.13 -7.58 2.10
N GLN A 302 7.92 -7.10 1.81
CA GLN A 302 7.06 -7.57 0.74
C GLN A 302 6.89 -6.50 -0.32
N VAL A 303 6.79 -6.95 -1.58
CA VAL A 303 6.33 -6.17 -2.72
C VAL A 303 5.06 -6.84 -3.22
N VAL A 304 3.92 -6.21 -3.04
CA VAL A 304 2.63 -6.75 -3.46
C VAL A 304 2.08 -5.93 -4.60
N ILE A 305 1.78 -6.60 -5.70
CA ILE A 305 1.17 -6.00 -6.89
C ILE A 305 -0.19 -6.63 -7.15
N GLY A 306 -1.11 -5.86 -7.69
CA GLY A 306 -2.45 -6.35 -8.00
C GLY A 306 -3.05 -5.70 -9.23
N GLY A 307 -3.99 -6.41 -9.83
CA GLY A 307 -4.64 -5.96 -11.06
C GLY A 307 -5.60 -6.98 -11.63
N VAL A 308 -5.50 -7.20 -12.93
CA VAL A 308 -6.35 -8.13 -13.66
C VAL A 308 -5.53 -9.12 -14.48
N ILE A 309 -6.02 -10.34 -14.54
CA ILE A 309 -5.48 -11.39 -15.42
C ILE A 309 -6.54 -11.79 -16.47
N ARG A 310 -6.10 -11.80 -17.73
CA ARG A 310 -6.86 -12.31 -18.90
C ARG A 310 -6.15 -13.49 -19.56
N SER A 311 -4.85 -13.60 -19.34
CA SER A 311 -4.02 -14.69 -19.87
C SER A 311 -4.34 -16.03 -19.20
N GLU A 312 -4.09 -17.11 -19.96
CA GLU A 312 -4.12 -18.47 -19.45
C GLU A 312 -2.72 -19.01 -19.11
N ASP A 313 -1.71 -18.18 -19.30
CA ASP A 313 -0.30 -18.55 -19.29
C ASP A 313 0.62 -17.44 -18.74
N LEU A 314 0.08 -16.57 -17.89
CA LEU A 314 0.89 -15.52 -17.28
C LEU A 314 2.00 -16.13 -16.40
N ALA A 315 3.22 -15.77 -16.69
CA ALA A 315 4.42 -16.25 -16.03
C ALA A 315 5.30 -15.11 -15.51
N VAL A 316 5.98 -15.36 -14.41
CA VAL A 316 7.04 -14.51 -13.86
C VAL A 316 8.38 -15.14 -14.21
N ASP A 317 9.34 -14.35 -14.68
CA ASP A 317 10.62 -14.85 -15.23
C ASP A 317 11.49 -15.60 -14.22
N ASN A 318 11.38 -15.32 -12.92
CA ASN A 318 12.14 -16.00 -11.87
C ASN A 318 11.32 -17.07 -11.10
N ALA A 319 10.13 -17.41 -11.58
CA ALA A 319 9.28 -18.46 -11.00
C ALA A 319 8.98 -19.56 -12.03
N PRO A 320 10.00 -20.32 -12.50
CA PRO A 320 9.82 -21.31 -13.54
C PRO A 320 8.85 -22.39 -13.11
N GLY A 321 7.85 -22.66 -13.99
CA GLY A 321 6.81 -23.65 -13.73
C GLY A 321 5.58 -23.12 -13.00
N ILE A 322 5.59 -21.85 -12.55
CA ILE A 322 4.39 -21.18 -12.06
C ILE A 322 3.72 -20.48 -13.24
N LEU A 323 2.55 -20.98 -13.62
CA LEU A 323 1.70 -20.37 -14.63
C LEU A 323 0.38 -19.95 -13.98
N MET A 324 0.07 -18.68 -14.07
CA MET A 324 -1.16 -18.10 -13.57
C MET A 324 -2.19 -18.05 -14.69
N LYS A 325 -3.43 -18.39 -14.35
CA LYS A 325 -4.50 -18.54 -15.33
C LYS A 325 -5.75 -17.79 -14.88
N THR A 326 -6.36 -17.05 -15.81
CA THR A 326 -7.68 -16.44 -15.58
C THR A 326 -8.74 -17.49 -15.28
N LEU A 327 -9.72 -17.14 -14.44
CA LEU A 327 -10.90 -17.96 -14.16
C LEU A 327 -12.02 -17.77 -15.19
N ASP A 328 -11.89 -16.77 -16.06
CA ASP A 328 -12.85 -16.54 -17.14
C ASP A 328 -12.78 -17.64 -18.19
N THR A 329 -13.89 -18.36 -18.37
CA THR A 329 -14.03 -19.44 -19.36
C THR A 329 -14.54 -18.96 -20.72
N THR A 330 -14.95 -17.70 -20.80
CA THR A 330 -15.52 -17.10 -22.03
C THR A 330 -14.45 -16.42 -22.90
N GLY A 331 -13.29 -16.10 -22.31
CA GLY A 331 -12.21 -15.35 -22.94
C GLY A 331 -12.51 -13.86 -23.13
N THR A 332 -13.58 -13.36 -22.52
CA THR A 332 -14.08 -11.96 -22.67
C THR A 332 -13.74 -11.09 -21.47
N TRP A 333 -13.75 -11.70 -20.28
CA TRP A 333 -13.65 -10.99 -19.01
C TRP A 333 -12.31 -11.24 -18.32
N ASN A 334 -12.04 -10.54 -17.24
CA ASN A 334 -10.85 -10.66 -16.43
C ASN A 334 -11.17 -11.15 -15.03
N SER A 335 -10.21 -11.83 -14.43
CA SER A 335 -10.18 -12.15 -13.00
C SER A 335 -9.27 -11.19 -12.25
N MET A 336 -9.49 -10.98 -10.96
CA MET A 336 -8.53 -10.28 -10.12
C MET A 336 -7.24 -11.10 -9.98
N LEU A 337 -6.12 -10.41 -9.88
CA LEU A 337 -4.80 -10.99 -9.68
C LEU A 337 -4.08 -10.22 -8.59
N ILE A 338 -3.47 -10.93 -7.65
CA ILE A 338 -2.52 -10.38 -6.68
C ILE A 338 -1.28 -11.27 -6.70
N ILE A 339 -0.10 -10.67 -6.72
CA ILE A 339 1.18 -11.39 -6.69
C ILE A 339 2.06 -10.74 -5.61
N SER A 340 2.71 -11.57 -4.81
CA SER A 340 3.69 -11.15 -3.82
C SER A 340 5.09 -11.59 -4.20
N PHE A 341 6.03 -10.67 -3.99
CA PHE A 341 7.48 -10.91 -4.06
C PHE A 341 8.11 -10.48 -2.72
N ASP A 342 9.28 -11.00 -2.42
CA ASP A 342 10.14 -10.37 -1.41
C ASP A 342 10.87 -9.14 -1.98
N THR A 343 11.55 -8.37 -1.14
CA THR A 343 12.29 -7.17 -1.57
C THR A 343 13.52 -7.47 -2.42
N ASP A 344 13.93 -8.75 -2.52
CA ASP A 344 14.98 -9.22 -3.44
C ASP A 344 14.41 -9.64 -4.81
N GLY A 345 13.09 -9.47 -4.99
CA GLY A 345 12.36 -9.74 -6.22
C GLY A 345 12.07 -11.23 -6.45
N ASN A 346 12.16 -12.08 -5.41
CA ASN A 346 11.77 -13.48 -5.54
C ASN A 346 10.27 -13.64 -5.37
N TYR A 347 9.65 -14.38 -6.30
CA TYR A 347 8.24 -14.73 -6.23
C TYR A 347 7.93 -15.50 -4.94
N GLN A 348 6.86 -15.13 -4.25
CA GLN A 348 6.40 -15.78 -3.03
C GLN A 348 5.10 -16.56 -3.25
N TRP A 349 4.06 -15.87 -3.70
CA TRP A 349 2.74 -16.46 -3.95
C TRP A 349 1.93 -15.58 -4.91
N ASN A 350 0.83 -16.14 -5.42
CA ASN A 350 -0.22 -15.39 -6.10
C ASN A 350 -1.61 -15.79 -5.61
N TYR A 351 -2.55 -14.90 -5.78
CA TYR A 351 -3.96 -15.12 -5.52
C TYR A 351 -4.78 -14.66 -6.73
N ILE A 352 -5.74 -15.51 -7.14
CA ILE A 352 -6.63 -15.24 -8.26
C ILE A 352 -8.06 -15.56 -7.82
N ALA A 353 -8.97 -14.62 -7.99
CA ALA A 353 -10.39 -14.83 -7.74
C ALA A 353 -11.26 -14.07 -8.74
N GLY A 354 -12.54 -14.42 -8.80
CA GLY A 354 -13.50 -13.79 -9.68
C GLY A 354 -14.55 -14.75 -10.20
N SER A 355 -15.43 -14.23 -11.01
CA SER A 355 -16.47 -15.02 -11.69
C SER A 355 -15.94 -15.56 -13.01
N SER A 356 -16.42 -16.74 -13.41
CA SER A 356 -16.07 -17.36 -14.69
C SER A 356 -16.64 -16.64 -15.92
N ASN A 357 -17.51 -15.65 -15.74
CA ASN A 357 -18.22 -14.96 -16.82
C ASN A 357 -18.52 -13.48 -16.55
N GLN A 358 -17.83 -12.86 -15.60
CA GLN A 358 -18.01 -11.44 -15.27
C GLN A 358 -16.67 -10.87 -14.76
N PRO A 359 -16.38 -9.59 -14.99
CA PRO A 359 -15.11 -8.99 -14.61
C PRO A 359 -14.97 -8.78 -13.10
N THR A 360 -13.75 -8.91 -12.64
CA THR A 360 -13.33 -8.55 -11.28
C THR A 360 -11.92 -7.99 -11.36
N ASP A 361 -11.66 -6.87 -10.70
CA ASP A 361 -10.35 -6.21 -10.72
C ASP A 361 -9.86 -5.81 -9.33
N VAL A 362 -8.55 -5.59 -9.21
CA VAL A 362 -7.91 -4.93 -8.07
C VAL A 362 -7.60 -3.49 -8.47
N LYS A 363 -8.01 -2.53 -7.65
CA LYS A 363 -7.76 -1.10 -7.87
C LYS A 363 -6.74 -0.51 -6.90
N THR A 364 -6.67 -1.07 -5.70
CA THR A 364 -5.83 -0.55 -4.64
C THR A 364 -5.36 -1.66 -3.70
N ILE A 365 -4.15 -1.53 -3.18
CA ILE A 365 -3.51 -2.43 -2.23
C ILE A 365 -2.86 -1.59 -1.13
N ALA A 366 -2.91 -2.08 0.10
CA ALA A 366 -2.17 -1.53 1.23
C ALA A 366 -1.71 -2.65 2.17
N ILE A 367 -0.45 -2.61 2.59
CA ILE A 367 0.17 -3.60 3.49
C ILE A 367 0.17 -3.02 4.90
N GLU A 368 -0.36 -3.78 5.86
CA GLU A 368 -0.34 -3.43 7.27
C GLU A 368 1.02 -3.72 7.93
N LYS A 369 1.23 -3.20 9.12
CA LYS A 369 2.46 -3.41 9.89
C LYS A 369 2.74 -4.86 10.25
N ASP A 370 1.71 -5.69 10.38
CA ASP A 370 1.84 -7.14 10.64
C ASP A 370 2.16 -7.95 9.37
N GLY A 371 2.14 -7.30 8.20
CA GLY A 371 2.37 -7.91 6.90
C GLY A 371 1.12 -8.39 6.20
N SER A 372 -0.05 -8.30 6.82
CA SER A 372 -1.34 -8.58 6.17
C SER A 372 -1.67 -7.51 5.13
N ILE A 373 -2.48 -7.88 4.13
CA ILE A 373 -2.66 -7.09 2.92
C ILE A 373 -4.13 -6.80 2.72
N TRP A 374 -4.49 -5.52 2.74
CA TRP A 374 -5.79 -5.06 2.27
C TRP A 374 -5.76 -4.83 0.77
N ASN A 375 -6.83 -5.22 0.11
CA ASN A 375 -7.08 -4.87 -1.28
C ASN A 375 -8.55 -4.60 -1.52
N ALA A 376 -8.83 -3.72 -2.46
CA ALA A 376 -10.17 -3.36 -2.86
C ALA A 376 -10.22 -3.09 -4.37
N GLY A 377 -11.41 -3.20 -4.92
CA GLY A 377 -11.66 -2.99 -6.33
C GLY A 377 -13.11 -3.12 -6.68
N THR A 378 -13.37 -3.49 -7.93
CA THR A 378 -14.71 -3.65 -8.45
C THR A 378 -14.99 -5.11 -8.81
N THR A 379 -16.23 -5.51 -8.65
CA THR A 379 -16.66 -6.86 -9.00
C THR A 379 -18.07 -6.88 -9.56
N PHE A 380 -18.27 -7.84 -10.45
CA PHE A 380 -19.58 -8.22 -10.97
C PHE A 380 -19.79 -9.71 -10.68
N GLY A 381 -20.95 -10.27 -10.95
CA GLY A 381 -21.19 -11.68 -10.82
C GLY A 381 -21.16 -12.22 -9.37
N THR A 382 -21.25 -13.52 -9.23
CA THR A 382 -21.23 -14.23 -7.93
C THR A 382 -20.11 -15.24 -7.93
N TYR A 383 -19.28 -15.23 -6.88
CA TYR A 383 -18.19 -16.16 -6.66
C TYR A 383 -17.87 -16.23 -5.16
N TYR A 384 -16.91 -17.06 -4.79
CA TYR A 384 -16.33 -17.09 -3.43
C TYR A 384 -14.94 -16.51 -3.45
N PHE A 385 -14.59 -15.71 -2.45
CA PHE A 385 -13.21 -15.23 -2.30
C PHE A 385 -12.26 -16.37 -1.92
N ASN A 386 -12.72 -17.38 -1.20
CA ASN A 386 -11.93 -18.55 -0.82
C ASN A 386 -12.72 -19.84 -1.09
N PRO A 387 -12.89 -20.23 -2.36
CA PRO A 387 -13.74 -21.38 -2.72
C PRO A 387 -13.23 -22.72 -2.21
N ASP A 388 -11.93 -22.85 -1.99
CA ASP A 388 -11.27 -24.10 -1.59
C ASP A 388 -11.18 -24.27 -0.07
N ALA A 389 -11.72 -23.31 0.72
CA ALA A 389 -11.75 -23.47 2.16
C ALA A 389 -12.62 -24.64 2.59
N GLU A 390 -12.08 -25.54 3.40
CA GLU A 390 -12.82 -26.69 3.97
C GLU A 390 -13.96 -26.24 4.89
N ASP A 391 -13.79 -25.12 5.56
CA ASP A 391 -14.80 -24.47 6.39
C ASP A 391 -15.61 -23.48 5.54
N GLU A 392 -16.91 -23.78 5.34
CA GLU A 392 -17.82 -22.94 4.56
C GLU A 392 -17.90 -21.49 5.10
N ALA A 393 -17.67 -21.27 6.40
CA ALA A 393 -17.65 -19.93 6.99
C ALA A 393 -16.45 -19.09 6.51
N LYS A 394 -15.39 -19.74 6.03
CA LYS A 394 -14.18 -19.10 5.47
C LYS A 394 -14.21 -18.97 3.95
N GLN A 395 -15.27 -19.37 3.28
CA GLN A 395 -15.39 -19.23 1.82
C GLN A 395 -15.72 -17.81 1.37
N PHE A 396 -16.30 -16.97 2.23
CA PHE A 396 -16.64 -15.57 1.97
C PHE A 396 -17.38 -15.37 0.64
N PRO A 397 -18.70 -15.64 0.59
CA PRO A 397 -19.45 -15.56 -0.66
C PRO A 397 -19.62 -14.12 -1.12
N SER A 398 -19.24 -13.84 -2.37
CA SER A 398 -19.53 -12.59 -3.07
C SER A 398 -20.84 -12.74 -3.84
N LYS A 399 -21.98 -12.34 -3.27
CA LYS A 399 -23.28 -12.42 -3.93
C LYS A 399 -23.59 -11.12 -4.65
N ALA A 400 -23.86 -11.20 -5.95
CA ALA A 400 -24.28 -10.05 -6.75
C ALA A 400 -25.56 -9.41 -6.20
N LYS A 401 -25.56 -8.09 -6.04
CA LYS A 401 -26.71 -7.31 -5.61
C LYS A 401 -27.25 -6.33 -6.69
N GLY A 402 -26.73 -6.42 -7.91
CA GLY A 402 -27.16 -5.56 -9.01
C GLY A 402 -26.15 -5.44 -10.12
N GLY A 403 -25.46 -4.33 -10.20
CA GLY A 403 -24.47 -4.00 -11.23
C GLY A 403 -23.03 -4.28 -10.82
N GLN A 404 -22.22 -3.26 -10.94
CA GLN A 404 -20.87 -3.19 -10.44
C GLN A 404 -20.91 -2.88 -8.95
N ASP A 405 -20.25 -3.68 -8.12
CA ASP A 405 -20.14 -3.45 -6.68
C ASP A 405 -18.66 -3.33 -6.29
N MET A 406 -18.40 -2.66 -5.18
CA MET A 406 -17.11 -2.67 -4.50
C MET A 406 -16.90 -4.00 -3.77
N TYR A 407 -15.68 -4.46 -3.67
CA TYR A 407 -15.27 -5.45 -2.68
C TYR A 407 -14.12 -4.91 -1.82
N LEU A 408 -14.01 -5.47 -0.62
CA LEU A 408 -12.91 -5.27 0.29
C LEU A 408 -12.46 -6.63 0.80
N MET A 409 -11.16 -6.90 0.69
CA MET A 409 -10.58 -8.20 1.06
C MET A 409 -9.28 -7.98 1.84
N LYS A 410 -9.09 -8.81 2.87
CA LYS A 410 -7.81 -8.91 3.61
C LYS A 410 -7.20 -10.28 3.37
N LEU A 411 -5.92 -10.28 3.01
CA LEU A 411 -5.09 -11.47 2.91
C LEU A 411 -4.05 -11.49 4.02
N SER A 412 -3.62 -12.67 4.41
CA SER A 412 -2.42 -12.85 5.21
C SER A 412 -1.17 -12.49 4.39
N SER A 413 -0.03 -12.33 5.05
CA SER A 413 1.28 -12.16 4.40
C SER A 413 1.66 -13.31 3.46
N LYS A 414 0.94 -14.44 3.55
CA LYS A 414 1.11 -15.64 2.72
C LYS A 414 0.04 -15.83 1.65
N GLY A 415 -0.88 -14.87 1.51
CA GLY A 415 -1.94 -14.91 0.51
C GLY A 415 -3.20 -15.70 0.95
N GLU A 416 -3.34 -16.06 2.22
CA GLU A 416 -4.55 -16.70 2.73
C GLU A 416 -5.65 -15.66 2.94
N VAL A 417 -6.88 -15.97 2.55
CA VAL A 417 -8.02 -15.04 2.72
C VAL A 417 -8.44 -15.01 4.18
N LEU A 418 -8.30 -13.84 4.82
CA LEU A 418 -8.74 -13.58 6.18
C LEU A 418 -10.13 -12.96 6.23
N ILE A 419 -10.43 -12.06 5.29
CA ILE A 419 -11.68 -11.33 5.17
C ILE A 419 -12.02 -11.20 3.69
N GLY A 420 -13.29 -11.37 3.35
CA GLY A 420 -13.80 -11.10 2.01
C GLY A 420 -15.23 -10.55 2.09
N HIS A 421 -15.40 -9.28 1.72
CA HIS A 421 -16.70 -8.64 1.71
C HIS A 421 -16.99 -8.00 0.36
N ARG A 422 -18.21 -8.16 -0.09
CA ARG A 422 -18.78 -7.39 -1.19
C ARG A 422 -19.73 -6.34 -0.65
N VAL A 423 -19.53 -5.13 -1.11
CA VAL A 423 -20.27 -3.94 -0.69
C VAL A 423 -20.94 -3.36 -1.91
N GLY A 424 -22.23 -3.11 -1.84
CA GLY A 424 -22.99 -2.51 -2.92
C GLY A 424 -24.46 -2.83 -2.86
N ASP A 425 -25.23 -2.16 -3.70
CA ASP A 425 -26.66 -2.39 -3.89
C ASP A 425 -27.01 -2.41 -5.40
N ALA A 426 -28.17 -1.88 -5.78
CA ALA A 426 -28.59 -1.80 -7.19
C ALA A 426 -27.93 -0.66 -7.99
N THR A 427 -27.05 0.13 -7.35
CA THR A 427 -26.30 1.23 -7.99
C THR A 427 -24.92 0.74 -8.47
N LYS A 428 -24.05 1.64 -8.90
CA LYS A 428 -22.67 1.31 -9.27
C LYS A 428 -21.75 1.88 -8.19
N GLU A 429 -21.05 1.02 -7.53
CA GLU A 429 -20.01 1.31 -6.56
C GLU A 429 -18.66 0.78 -7.06
N GLY A 430 -17.57 1.39 -6.62
CA GLY A 430 -16.24 0.91 -6.95
C GLY A 430 -15.17 1.60 -6.14
N ALA A 431 -14.41 0.82 -5.35
CA ALA A 431 -13.24 1.36 -4.66
C ALA A 431 -12.27 1.99 -5.66
N MET A 432 -11.87 3.21 -5.39
CA MET A 432 -10.94 3.97 -6.22
C MET A 432 -9.57 4.11 -5.58
N ALA A 433 -9.54 4.29 -4.26
CA ALA A 433 -8.31 4.41 -3.48
C ALA A 433 -8.54 3.92 -2.04
N MET A 434 -7.49 3.46 -1.41
CA MET A 434 -7.49 2.97 -0.03
C MET A 434 -6.17 3.33 0.64
N ALA A 435 -6.21 3.56 1.94
CA ALA A 435 -5.02 3.71 2.77
C ALA A 435 -5.24 3.07 4.14
N VAL A 436 -4.19 2.44 4.67
CA VAL A 436 -4.19 1.79 5.96
C VAL A 436 -3.26 2.55 6.89
N GLY A 437 -3.78 2.90 8.05
CA GLY A 437 -3.04 3.61 9.08
C GLY A 437 -2.61 2.73 10.24
N ASN A 438 -2.13 3.38 11.28
CA ASN A 438 -1.83 2.74 12.54
C ASN A 438 -3.12 2.42 13.31
N GLU A 439 -3.02 1.50 14.29
CA GLU A 439 -4.10 1.21 15.25
C GLU A 439 -5.42 0.75 14.59
N GLY A 440 -5.29 0.06 13.44
CA GLY A 440 -6.43 -0.52 12.73
C GLY A 440 -7.29 0.47 11.93
N ILE A 441 -6.81 1.67 11.66
CA ILE A 441 -7.53 2.63 10.82
C ILE A 441 -7.43 2.22 9.35
N LEU A 442 -8.57 2.20 8.67
CA LEU A 442 -8.70 1.92 7.24
C LEU A 442 -9.56 2.98 6.58
N TYR A 443 -9.05 3.64 5.57
CA TYR A 443 -9.80 4.54 4.70
C TYR A 443 -10.04 3.92 3.34
N VAL A 444 -11.25 4.09 2.83
CA VAL A 444 -11.63 3.70 1.47
C VAL A 444 -12.34 4.86 0.80
N ALA A 445 -11.87 5.28 -0.37
CA ALA A 445 -12.59 6.20 -1.24
C ALA A 445 -13.37 5.40 -2.28
N ASP A 446 -14.67 5.53 -2.24
CA ASP A 446 -15.61 4.85 -3.12
C ASP A 446 -16.24 5.84 -4.10
N MET A 447 -16.41 5.42 -5.34
CA MET A 447 -17.15 6.14 -6.34
C MET A 447 -18.60 5.65 -6.34
N VAL A 448 -19.52 6.51 -5.96
CA VAL A 448 -20.94 6.19 -5.91
C VAL A 448 -21.69 6.88 -7.05
N SER A 449 -22.42 6.10 -7.85
CA SER A 449 -23.26 6.60 -8.92
C SER A 449 -24.72 6.30 -8.63
N THR A 450 -25.53 7.35 -8.50
CA THR A 450 -26.99 7.22 -8.43
C THR A 450 -27.58 7.17 -9.84
N ARG A 451 -28.37 6.12 -10.14
CA ARG A 451 -29.11 6.04 -11.38
C ARG A 451 -30.22 7.10 -11.38
N SER A 452 -30.36 7.87 -12.49
CA SER A 452 -31.43 8.85 -12.68
C SER A 452 -32.80 8.26 -12.30
N GLY A 453 -33.46 8.87 -11.29
CA GLY A 453 -34.80 8.49 -10.84
C GLY A 453 -34.86 7.47 -9.69
N ALA A 454 -33.71 7.01 -9.15
CA ALA A 454 -33.70 6.22 -7.92
C ALA A 454 -33.85 7.13 -6.69
N THR A 455 -34.73 6.76 -5.78
CA THR A 455 -34.74 7.30 -4.42
C THR A 455 -33.44 6.86 -3.75
N ALA A 456 -32.85 7.74 -2.91
CA ALA A 456 -31.67 7.41 -2.10
C ALA A 456 -31.84 6.04 -1.46
N SER A 457 -31.12 5.05 -1.96
CA SER A 457 -31.07 3.75 -1.29
C SER A 457 -29.89 3.79 -0.33
N PRO A 458 -30.05 3.32 0.90
CA PRO A 458 -28.93 3.19 1.80
C PRO A 458 -27.96 2.16 1.20
N VAL A 459 -26.74 2.58 0.87
CA VAL A 459 -25.66 1.67 0.56
C VAL A 459 -25.27 0.95 1.84
N ASN A 460 -25.45 -0.36 1.88
CA ASN A 460 -25.16 -1.14 3.07
C ASN A 460 -23.66 -1.47 3.07
N LEU A 461 -22.87 -0.59 3.67
CA LEU A 461 -21.45 -0.78 3.88
C LEU A 461 -21.25 -1.44 5.25
N PHE A 462 -20.86 -2.71 5.27
CA PHE A 462 -20.53 -3.49 6.48
C PHE A 462 -21.63 -3.57 7.56
N GLY A 463 -22.92 -3.59 7.15
CA GLY A 463 -24.05 -3.76 8.08
C GLY A 463 -24.74 -2.45 8.50
N ASP A 464 -24.08 -1.31 8.37
CA ASP A 464 -24.69 -0.02 8.64
C ASP A 464 -25.18 0.62 7.34
N PRO A 465 -26.47 1.00 7.26
CA PRO A 465 -26.97 1.68 6.08
C PRO A 465 -26.39 3.10 6.01
N ILE A 466 -25.49 3.33 5.08
CA ILE A 466 -25.02 4.67 4.75
C ILE A 466 -26.01 5.27 3.77
N THR A 467 -26.70 6.32 4.18
CA THR A 467 -27.57 7.07 3.26
C THR A 467 -26.69 7.94 2.38
N VAL A 468 -26.49 7.52 1.14
CA VAL A 468 -25.85 8.34 0.13
C VAL A 468 -26.91 9.34 -0.37
N PRO A 469 -26.75 10.66 -0.18
CA PRO A 469 -27.70 11.63 -0.71
C PRO A 469 -27.79 11.48 -2.23
N THR A 470 -29.00 11.51 -2.77
CA THR A 470 -29.23 11.56 -4.23
C THR A 470 -28.80 12.91 -4.77
N ILE A 471 -27.62 12.98 -5.32
CA ILE A 471 -27.11 14.16 -5.98
C ILE A 471 -27.15 13.89 -7.50
N GLY A 472 -28.30 14.07 -8.14
CA GLY A 472 -28.44 14.02 -9.59
C GLY A 472 -27.99 12.72 -10.31
N THR A 473 -27.56 12.83 -11.55
CA THR A 473 -27.05 11.72 -12.40
C THR A 473 -25.53 11.58 -12.38
N ALA A 474 -24.84 12.40 -11.59
CA ALA A 474 -23.39 12.51 -11.56
C ALA A 474 -22.73 11.52 -10.57
N TYR A 475 -21.45 11.24 -10.77
CA TYR A 475 -20.66 10.49 -9.80
C TYR A 475 -20.26 11.37 -8.63
N SER A 476 -20.39 10.83 -7.42
CA SER A 476 -19.89 11.44 -6.19
C SER A 476 -18.85 10.54 -5.54
N VAL A 477 -18.05 11.10 -4.65
CA VAL A 477 -17.06 10.37 -3.86
C VAL A 477 -17.55 10.23 -2.43
N ALA A 478 -17.52 9.02 -1.91
CA ALA A 478 -17.69 8.72 -0.50
C ALA A 478 -16.32 8.32 0.08
N LEU A 479 -15.82 9.13 1.02
CA LEU A 479 -14.68 8.75 1.85
C LEU A 479 -15.19 8.06 3.08
N LEU A 480 -14.77 6.83 3.31
CA LEU A 480 -15.21 5.95 4.38
C LEU A 480 -14.04 5.71 5.32
N CYS A 481 -14.29 5.77 6.62
CA CYS A 481 -13.30 5.44 7.64
C CYS A 481 -13.80 4.29 8.50
N TYR A 482 -12.96 3.29 8.66
CA TYR A 482 -13.20 2.10 9.47
C TYR A 482 -12.13 1.96 10.53
N GLN A 483 -12.48 1.31 11.62
CA GLN A 483 -11.56 0.88 12.66
C GLN A 483 -11.62 -0.62 12.81
N GLN A 484 -10.49 -1.27 12.76
CA GLN A 484 -10.34 -2.70 12.95
C GLN A 484 -10.01 -3.00 14.41
N ILE A 485 -10.37 -4.21 14.86
CA ILE A 485 -9.75 -4.81 16.03
C ILE A 485 -8.31 -5.19 15.63
N TYR A 486 -7.33 -4.73 16.38
CA TYR A 486 -5.93 -5.07 16.17
C TYR A 486 -5.31 -5.64 17.44
N ALA A 487 -4.22 -6.37 17.32
CA ALA A 487 -3.59 -7.03 18.46
C ALA A 487 -2.41 -6.25 19.04
N THR A 488 -2.27 -6.28 20.36
CA THR A 488 -1.04 -5.88 21.04
C THR A 488 -0.53 -7.00 21.94
N PRO A 489 0.80 -7.27 21.97
CA PRO A 489 1.84 -6.65 21.14
C PRO A 489 1.74 -7.07 19.68
N ALA A 490 2.23 -6.23 18.78
CA ALA A 490 2.28 -6.55 17.34
C ALA A 490 3.27 -7.67 17.00
N VAL A 491 4.20 -7.99 17.91
CA VAL A 491 5.22 -9.04 17.74
C VAL A 491 5.33 -9.84 19.02
N LEU A 492 5.39 -11.17 18.90
CA LEU A 492 5.63 -12.05 20.06
C LEU A 492 7.12 -12.13 20.41
N PRO A 493 7.46 -12.16 21.69
CA PRO A 493 8.83 -12.47 22.12
C PRO A 493 9.19 -13.93 21.76
N ASN A 494 10.49 -14.19 21.62
CA ASN A 494 10.96 -15.55 21.37
C ASN A 494 10.76 -16.43 22.62
N ALA A 495 10.29 -17.64 22.43
CA ALA A 495 10.23 -18.65 23.47
C ALA A 495 11.58 -19.41 23.57
N VAL A 496 12.00 -19.72 24.80
CA VAL A 496 13.21 -20.50 25.03
C VAL A 496 12.85 -21.98 25.25
N PRO A 497 13.46 -22.92 24.51
CA PRO A 497 13.15 -24.34 24.63
C PRO A 497 13.28 -24.85 26.06
N GLY A 498 12.28 -25.59 26.55
CA GLY A 498 12.21 -26.14 27.90
C GLY A 498 11.91 -25.12 29.02
N THR A 499 11.68 -23.85 28.67
CA THR A 499 11.30 -22.79 29.59
C THR A 499 9.83 -22.41 29.38
N ALA A 500 9.12 -22.14 30.50
CA ALA A 500 7.75 -21.69 30.42
C ALA A 500 7.66 -20.31 29.71
N PHE A 501 6.79 -20.21 28.74
CA PHE A 501 6.47 -19.00 28.00
C PHE A 501 5.05 -18.56 28.35
N SER A 502 4.80 -17.26 28.45
CA SER A 502 3.48 -16.67 28.57
C SER A 502 3.50 -15.25 27.99
N GLN A 503 2.56 -14.97 27.08
CA GLN A 503 2.32 -13.65 26.51
C GLN A 503 0.82 -13.48 26.34
N ILE A 504 0.28 -12.37 26.84
CA ILE A 504 -1.11 -12.00 26.60
C ILE A 504 -1.18 -11.21 25.29
N ILE A 505 -2.10 -11.62 24.42
CA ILE A 505 -2.49 -10.90 23.22
C ILE A 505 -3.76 -10.11 23.57
N ASN A 506 -3.73 -8.79 23.51
CA ASN A 506 -4.90 -7.96 23.74
C ASN A 506 -5.57 -7.65 22.41
N ALA A 507 -6.88 -7.55 22.43
CA ALA A 507 -7.70 -7.11 21.28
C ALA A 507 -8.05 -5.63 21.49
N GLU A 508 -7.26 -4.75 20.90
CA GLU A 508 -7.51 -3.31 20.96
C GLU A 508 -8.69 -2.94 20.03
N ASN A 509 -9.45 -1.91 20.36
CA ASN A 509 -10.67 -1.47 19.69
C ASN A 509 -11.86 -2.46 19.78
N ALA A 510 -11.72 -3.58 20.47
CA ALA A 510 -12.81 -4.50 20.70
C ALA A 510 -13.90 -3.88 21.58
N ASN A 511 -15.17 -4.17 21.27
CA ASN A 511 -16.28 -3.79 22.14
C ASN A 511 -16.58 -4.91 23.15
N GLY A 512 -16.25 -4.68 24.42
CA GLY A 512 -16.34 -5.68 25.49
C GLY A 512 -15.22 -6.72 25.44
N ASP A 513 -15.43 -7.89 26.05
CA ASP A 513 -14.47 -8.96 26.08
C ASP A 513 -14.36 -9.64 24.70
N ALA A 514 -13.13 -9.88 24.25
CA ALA A 514 -12.87 -10.56 22.99
C ALA A 514 -12.68 -12.06 23.16
N GLU A 515 -13.12 -12.84 22.20
CA GLU A 515 -12.83 -14.26 22.04
C GLU A 515 -11.64 -14.46 21.10
N PHE A 516 -10.66 -15.28 21.50
CA PHE A 516 -9.44 -15.55 20.75
C PHE A 516 -9.43 -16.95 20.20
N THR A 517 -9.17 -17.11 18.91
CA THR A 517 -9.04 -18.42 18.24
C THR A 517 -7.82 -18.44 17.34
N LEU A 518 -7.21 -19.62 17.21
CA LEU A 518 -6.18 -19.86 16.21
C LEU A 518 -6.88 -20.04 14.86
N TYR A 519 -6.74 -19.06 13.99
CA TYR A 519 -7.38 -19.07 12.66
C TYR A 519 -6.61 -19.89 11.63
N CYS A 520 -5.27 -19.72 11.61
CA CYS A 520 -4.34 -20.42 10.73
C CYS A 520 -3.06 -20.78 11.47
N GLY A 521 -2.32 -21.74 10.93
CA GLY A 521 -1.05 -22.21 11.49
C GLY A 521 -1.21 -23.25 12.58
N THR A 522 -0.09 -23.64 13.18
CA THR A 522 -0.04 -24.62 14.27
C THR A 522 0.85 -24.11 15.39
N LEU A 523 0.39 -24.25 16.62
CA LEU A 523 1.22 -23.93 17.79
C LEU A 523 2.29 -25.02 18.01
N PRO A 524 3.45 -24.66 18.60
CA PRO A 524 4.41 -25.64 19.06
C PRO A 524 3.77 -26.65 20.02
N GLU A 525 4.26 -27.88 20.03
CA GLU A 525 3.81 -28.88 21.00
C GLU A 525 3.99 -28.34 22.43
N GLY A 526 2.94 -28.43 23.24
CA GLY A 526 2.89 -27.92 24.61
C GLY A 526 2.47 -26.46 24.76
N PHE A 527 2.13 -25.76 23.64
CA PHE A 527 1.57 -24.42 23.67
C PHE A 527 0.05 -24.42 23.50
N THR A 528 -0.60 -23.46 24.14
CA THR A 528 -2.06 -23.22 24.03
C THR A 528 -2.36 -21.74 23.97
N LEU A 529 -3.41 -21.37 23.26
CA LEU A 529 -4.01 -20.04 23.25
C LEU A 529 -5.28 -20.09 24.10
N ASN A 530 -5.37 -19.27 25.13
CA ASN A 530 -6.57 -19.17 25.96
C ASN A 530 -7.62 -18.34 25.22
N PRO A 531 -8.84 -18.92 24.93
CA PRO A 531 -9.82 -18.26 24.10
C PRO A 531 -10.49 -17.05 24.76
N THR A 532 -10.39 -16.89 26.08
CA THR A 532 -11.04 -15.79 26.82
C THR A 532 -10.07 -14.69 27.19
N THR A 533 -8.81 -15.06 27.53
CA THR A 533 -7.84 -14.07 28.01
C THR A 533 -6.84 -13.67 26.94
N GLY A 534 -6.80 -14.34 25.79
CA GLY A 534 -5.77 -14.12 24.77
C GLY A 534 -4.37 -14.56 25.19
N GLU A 535 -4.22 -15.27 26.33
CA GLU A 535 -2.92 -15.74 26.78
C GLU A 535 -2.41 -16.89 25.91
N LEU A 536 -1.31 -16.64 25.20
CA LEU A 536 -0.53 -17.66 24.52
C LEU A 536 0.54 -18.14 25.48
N SER A 537 0.43 -19.40 25.95
CA SER A 537 1.34 -19.94 26.95
C SER A 537 1.68 -21.40 26.70
N GLY A 538 2.84 -21.84 27.19
CA GLY A 538 3.28 -23.21 27.09
C GLY A 538 4.76 -23.43 27.35
N THR A 539 5.18 -24.68 27.14
CA THR A 539 6.60 -25.07 27.18
C THR A 539 6.86 -26.07 26.09
N SER A 540 7.76 -25.77 25.17
CA SER A 540 8.20 -26.68 24.12
C SER A 540 9.71 -26.91 24.20
N THR A 541 10.12 -28.15 23.92
CA THR A 541 11.54 -28.49 23.73
C THR A 541 11.93 -28.50 22.23
N VAL A 542 10.95 -28.41 21.34
CA VAL A 542 11.14 -28.44 19.90
C VAL A 542 11.41 -27.02 19.42
N THR A 543 12.60 -26.79 18.87
CA THR A 543 12.97 -25.52 18.25
C THR A 543 12.32 -25.39 16.87
N GLY A 544 11.93 -24.18 16.50
CA GLY A 544 11.33 -23.89 15.20
C GLY A 544 10.69 -22.51 15.13
N SER A 545 10.26 -22.14 13.94
CA SER A 545 9.47 -20.94 13.68
C SER A 545 8.06 -21.37 13.30
N TYR A 546 7.08 -20.85 14.03
CA TYR A 546 5.68 -21.23 13.92
C TYR A 546 4.87 -20.00 13.51
N PRO A 547 4.58 -19.84 12.21
CA PRO A 547 3.69 -18.78 11.73
C PRO A 547 2.26 -19.13 12.14
N ILE A 548 1.58 -18.19 12.78
CA ILE A 548 0.21 -18.33 13.25
C ILE A 548 -0.60 -17.06 12.94
N VAL A 549 -1.90 -17.23 12.73
CA VAL A 549 -2.86 -16.14 12.67
C VAL A 549 -3.85 -16.31 13.82
N VAL A 550 -3.97 -15.29 14.64
CA VAL A 550 -4.95 -15.24 15.74
C VAL A 550 -6.13 -14.40 15.28
N CYS A 551 -7.34 -14.95 15.35
CA CYS A 551 -8.59 -14.23 15.18
C CYS A 551 -9.09 -13.76 16.55
N MET A 552 -9.44 -12.49 16.62
CA MET A 552 -10.05 -11.85 17.78
C MET A 552 -11.47 -11.46 17.41
N LYS A 553 -12.46 -11.85 18.21
CA LYS A 553 -13.87 -11.54 17.97
C LYS A 553 -14.47 -10.85 19.19
N ASP A 554 -15.03 -9.67 19.01
CA ASP A 554 -15.65 -8.90 20.08
C ASP A 554 -17.12 -9.30 20.36
N ALA A 555 -17.72 -8.67 21.37
CA ALA A 555 -19.09 -8.94 21.79
C ALA A 555 -20.15 -8.60 20.72
N ASP A 556 -19.86 -7.66 19.81
CA ASP A 556 -20.72 -7.28 18.68
C ASP A 556 -20.53 -8.20 17.48
N GLY A 557 -19.54 -9.12 17.53
CA GLY A 557 -19.22 -10.03 16.46
C GLY A 557 -18.22 -9.48 15.44
N ASN A 558 -17.65 -8.30 15.64
CA ASN A 558 -16.58 -7.78 14.82
C ASN A 558 -15.33 -8.66 15.01
N THR A 559 -14.56 -8.84 13.94
CA THR A 559 -13.36 -9.68 13.97
C THR A 559 -12.13 -8.89 13.56
N GLY A 560 -11.02 -9.17 14.25
CA GLY A 560 -9.68 -8.73 13.86
C GLY A 560 -8.76 -9.91 13.69
N PHE A 561 -7.70 -9.74 12.91
CA PHE A 561 -6.71 -10.78 12.67
C PHE A 561 -5.32 -10.21 12.93
N ALA A 562 -4.48 -11.01 13.59
CA ALA A 562 -3.08 -10.68 13.81
C ALA A 562 -2.19 -11.86 13.40
N GLU A 563 -1.20 -11.55 12.59
CA GLU A 563 -0.18 -12.51 12.18
C GLU A 563 1.00 -12.47 13.13
N TYR A 564 1.47 -13.63 13.54
CA TYR A 564 2.62 -13.78 14.39
C TYR A 564 3.57 -14.85 13.87
N LEU A 565 4.87 -14.61 14.06
CA LEU A 565 5.88 -15.63 13.96
C LEU A 565 6.35 -15.98 15.38
N LEU A 566 5.84 -17.09 15.94
CA LEU A 566 6.31 -17.59 17.24
C LEU A 566 7.58 -18.41 17.04
N ASN A 567 8.69 -17.89 17.52
CA ASN A 567 9.97 -18.60 17.45
C ASN A 567 10.26 -19.30 18.78
N VAL A 568 10.60 -20.60 18.70
CA VAL A 568 11.14 -21.38 19.81
C VAL A 568 12.62 -21.63 19.54
N SER A 569 13.52 -20.90 20.19
CA SER A 569 14.95 -20.97 19.90
C SER A 569 15.82 -20.82 21.14
N THR A 570 16.96 -21.51 21.17
CA THR A 570 17.96 -21.37 22.24
C THR A 570 18.86 -20.15 22.08
N GLY A 571 18.67 -19.42 21.00
CA GLY A 571 19.54 -18.33 20.61
C GLY A 571 19.31 -17.08 21.43
N THR A 572 20.37 -16.59 22.05
CA THR A 572 20.62 -15.16 22.14
C THR A 572 20.87 -14.68 20.70
N GLY A 573 19.94 -14.99 19.79
CA GLY A 573 20.07 -14.75 18.38
C GLY A 573 19.85 -13.29 18.08
N LEU A 574 20.74 -12.76 17.34
CA LEU A 574 20.74 -11.53 16.55
C LEU A 574 19.56 -11.42 15.55
N GLU A 575 18.31 -11.63 16.02
CA GLU A 575 17.11 -11.44 15.20
C GLU A 575 15.98 -10.86 16.04
N ASP A 576 16.23 -9.65 16.61
CA ASP A 576 15.16 -8.77 17.09
C ASP A 576 14.84 -7.76 16.00
N TYR A 577 14.11 -8.20 14.97
CA TYR A 577 13.82 -7.40 13.79
C TYR A 577 12.57 -6.53 13.91
N ARG A 578 12.00 -6.31 15.09
CA ARG A 578 10.76 -5.50 15.23
C ARG A 578 10.57 -4.79 16.57
N GLN A 579 11.60 -4.20 17.16
CA GLN A 579 11.43 -3.05 18.06
C GLN A 579 12.13 -1.87 17.42
N GLU A 580 11.64 -0.64 17.67
CA GLU A 580 12.18 0.64 17.18
C GLU A 580 13.67 0.54 16.94
N ALA A 581 14.05 0.31 15.69
CA ALA A 581 15.27 -0.39 15.40
C ALA A 581 16.45 0.54 15.64
N VAL A 582 17.15 0.34 16.74
CA VAL A 582 18.54 0.74 16.77
C VAL A 582 19.20 0.07 15.56
N ARG A 583 19.54 0.86 14.57
CA ARG A 583 20.29 0.41 13.41
C ARG A 583 21.73 0.85 13.56
N VAL A 584 22.65 -0.10 13.43
CA VAL A 584 24.07 0.16 13.46
C VAL A 584 24.69 -0.48 12.23
N TRP A 585 25.26 0.35 11.36
CA TRP A 585 25.98 -0.16 10.18
C TRP A 585 27.25 0.66 9.93
N GLY A 586 28.20 0.04 9.25
CA GLY A 586 29.42 0.71 8.79
C GLY A 586 29.26 1.20 7.36
N ASP A 587 29.81 2.36 7.09
CA ASP A 587 29.87 3.00 5.79
C ASP A 587 31.30 3.53 5.55
N HIS A 588 31.54 4.21 4.41
CA HIS A 588 32.82 4.82 4.05
C HIS A 588 33.33 5.77 5.13
N GLY A 589 34.30 5.30 5.90
CA GLY A 589 34.95 6.06 6.98
C GLY A 589 34.09 6.34 8.21
N ALA A 590 32.96 5.66 8.42
CA ALA A 590 32.09 5.92 9.58
C ALA A 590 31.25 4.71 10.02
N ILE A 591 30.75 4.75 11.26
CA ILE A 591 29.62 3.95 11.74
C ILE A 591 28.44 4.89 11.91
N GLU A 592 27.30 4.49 11.37
CA GLU A 592 26.03 5.18 11.56
C GLU A 592 25.16 4.43 12.55
N ILE A 593 24.50 5.17 13.45
CA ILE A 593 23.60 4.65 14.47
C ILE A 593 22.29 5.43 14.42
N LEU A 594 21.19 4.72 14.21
CA LEU A 594 19.83 5.26 14.30
C LEU A 594 19.15 4.69 15.54
N THR A 595 18.65 5.54 16.44
CA THR A 595 17.98 5.11 17.68
C THR A 595 16.54 5.61 17.81
N GLY A 596 16.02 6.29 16.80
CA GLY A 596 14.70 6.92 16.91
C GLY A 596 14.66 7.95 18.06
N THR A 597 13.66 7.86 18.93
CA THR A 597 13.49 8.74 20.09
C THR A 597 14.12 8.21 21.38
N SER A 598 14.59 6.98 21.38
CA SER A 598 15.15 6.31 22.57
C SER A 598 16.58 6.79 22.86
N SER A 599 16.96 6.75 24.14
CA SER A 599 18.27 7.18 24.62
C SER A 599 19.14 5.98 24.98
N TYR A 600 20.37 5.96 24.46
CA TYR A 600 21.32 4.86 24.65
C TYR A 600 22.67 5.36 25.10
N ARG A 601 23.36 4.52 25.88
CA ARG A 601 24.80 4.63 26.07
C ARG A 601 25.49 3.79 24.99
N VAL A 602 26.24 4.44 24.11
CA VAL A 602 26.97 3.82 22.98
C VAL A 602 28.40 3.60 23.37
N MET A 603 28.92 2.39 23.13
CA MET A 603 30.34 2.05 23.30
C MET A 603 30.81 1.33 22.02
N ILE A 604 31.86 1.86 21.38
CA ILE A 604 32.43 1.31 20.15
C ILE A 604 33.82 0.77 20.47
N PHE A 605 34.07 -0.51 20.14
CA PHE A 605 35.32 -1.21 20.37
C PHE A 605 35.92 -1.64 19.04
N ASP A 606 37.26 -1.57 18.91
CA ASP A 606 37.99 -2.15 17.78
C ASP A 606 38.12 -3.67 17.92
N LEU A 607 38.68 -4.33 16.90
CA LEU A 607 38.88 -5.79 16.90
C LEU A 607 39.74 -6.31 18.05
N SER A 608 40.58 -5.48 18.66
CA SER A 608 41.41 -5.85 19.82
C SER A 608 40.65 -5.76 21.14
N GLY A 609 39.40 -5.28 21.10
CA GLY A 609 38.56 -5.03 22.30
C GLY A 609 38.87 -3.70 23.00
N ARG A 610 39.66 -2.81 22.36
CA ARG A 610 39.94 -1.48 22.90
C ARG A 610 38.75 -0.57 22.66
N LEU A 611 38.28 0.15 23.67
CA LEU A 611 37.25 1.15 23.58
C LEU A 611 37.74 2.34 22.74
N VAL A 612 37.06 2.60 21.62
CA VAL A 612 37.37 3.68 20.65
C VAL A 612 36.53 4.91 20.93
N LYS A 613 35.24 4.69 21.23
CA LYS A 613 34.28 5.76 21.50
C LYS A 613 33.27 5.33 22.57
N GLN A 614 32.85 6.29 23.39
CA GLN A 614 31.73 6.10 24.34
C GLN A 614 31.04 7.43 24.55
N GLU A 615 29.71 7.43 24.39
CA GLU A 615 28.87 8.61 24.70
C GLU A 615 27.41 8.22 24.94
N HIS A 616 26.61 9.18 25.38
CA HIS A 616 25.15 9.04 25.43
C HIS A 616 24.54 9.59 24.15
N LEU A 617 23.75 8.77 23.47
CA LEU A 617 23.09 9.07 22.21
C LEU A 617 21.58 9.18 22.42
N GLN A 618 20.97 10.24 21.90
CA GLN A 618 19.54 10.39 21.76
C GLN A 618 19.26 10.86 20.33
N GLY A 619 18.66 10.01 19.52
CA GLY A 619 18.48 10.22 18.09
C GLY A 619 19.57 9.54 17.24
N ASN A 620 19.82 10.08 16.07
CA ASN A 620 20.71 9.49 15.07
C ASN A 620 22.08 10.14 15.12
N GLU A 621 23.16 9.37 14.96
CA GLU A 621 24.52 9.89 14.99
C GLU A 621 25.44 9.12 14.04
N ARG A 622 26.44 9.83 13.52
CA ARG A 622 27.48 9.30 12.65
C ARG A 622 28.86 9.45 13.30
N TYR A 623 29.55 8.33 13.50
CA TYR A 623 30.88 8.29 14.10
C TYR A 623 31.94 8.06 13.03
N SER A 624 32.75 9.08 12.70
CA SER A 624 33.88 8.94 11.78
C SER A 624 34.99 8.10 12.44
N LEU A 625 35.34 6.99 11.78
CA LEU A 625 36.34 6.03 12.26
C LEU A 625 37.27 5.58 11.11
N GLU A 626 38.44 5.08 11.45
CA GLU A 626 39.34 4.45 10.46
C GLU A 626 38.75 3.14 9.91
N ASN A 627 39.18 2.75 8.72
CA ASN A 627 38.75 1.50 8.11
C ASN A 627 39.02 0.30 9.03
N GLY A 628 38.02 -0.51 9.30
CA GLY A 628 38.16 -1.62 10.22
C GLY A 628 36.83 -2.28 10.58
N ILE A 629 36.89 -3.30 11.42
CA ILE A 629 35.72 -3.95 11.99
C ILE A 629 35.58 -3.52 13.44
N TYR A 630 34.39 -3.12 13.81
CA TYR A 630 34.06 -2.60 15.14
C TYR A 630 32.94 -3.40 15.79
N THR A 631 32.97 -3.48 17.10
CA THR A 631 31.87 -3.95 17.94
C THR A 631 31.21 -2.75 18.59
N VAL A 632 29.91 -2.55 18.34
CA VAL A 632 29.14 -1.47 18.95
C VAL A 632 28.21 -2.06 20.00
N VAL A 633 28.37 -1.61 21.23
CA VAL A 633 27.49 -1.99 22.35
C VAL A 633 26.58 -0.82 22.65
N MET A 634 25.28 -1.07 22.58
CA MET A 634 24.23 -0.12 22.89
C MET A 634 23.56 -0.53 24.20
N GLU A 635 23.60 0.31 25.20
CA GLU A 635 22.93 0.08 26.49
C GLU A 635 21.77 1.07 26.62
N ASP A 636 20.54 0.56 26.65
CA ASP A 636 19.35 1.38 26.83
C ASP A 636 19.40 2.13 28.18
N SER A 637 19.25 3.44 28.14
CA SER A 637 19.46 4.31 29.30
C SER A 637 18.38 4.17 30.38
N ILE A 638 17.24 3.56 30.05
CA ILE A 638 16.11 3.35 30.98
C ILE A 638 16.14 1.95 31.57
N SER A 639 16.24 0.94 30.69
CA SER A 639 16.16 -0.47 31.10
C SER A 639 17.50 -1.10 31.44
N GLY A 640 18.63 -0.48 31.07
CA GLY A 640 19.96 -1.02 31.19
C GLY A 640 20.24 -2.25 30.30
N LYS A 641 19.32 -2.60 29.41
CA LYS A 641 19.48 -3.72 28.46
C LYS A 641 20.55 -3.38 27.45
N GLN A 642 21.46 -4.31 27.18
CA GLN A 642 22.51 -4.15 26.20
C GLN A 642 22.21 -4.93 24.93
N SER A 643 22.53 -4.31 23.79
CA SER A 643 22.52 -4.90 22.46
C SER A 643 23.90 -4.74 21.83
N VAL A 644 24.36 -5.73 21.08
CA VAL A 644 25.70 -5.76 20.50
C VAL A 644 25.60 -5.90 18.98
N TYR A 645 26.27 -5.01 18.27
CA TYR A 645 26.29 -4.95 16.82
C TYR A 645 27.71 -5.09 16.29
N LYS A 646 27.85 -5.56 15.07
CA LYS A 646 29.11 -5.60 14.34
C LYS A 646 29.01 -4.70 13.12
N ALA A 647 29.93 -3.77 12.97
CA ALA A 647 29.96 -2.83 11.86
C ALA A 647 31.33 -2.85 11.16
N SER A 648 31.34 -2.80 9.84
CA SER A 648 32.57 -2.73 9.04
C SER A 648 32.64 -1.33 8.40
N VAL A 649 33.73 -0.60 8.67
CA VAL A 649 34.06 0.69 8.08
C VAL A 649 35.09 0.47 6.97
N TYR A 650 34.87 0.97 5.75
CA TYR A 650 35.71 0.75 4.55
C TYR A 650 35.79 1.99 3.66
#